data_25cbfa179ae80f80745bfcc6f8a17d46
#
_entry.id   25cbfa179ae80f80745bfcc6f8a17d46
#
_cell.length_a   1.000
_cell.length_b   1.000
_cell.length_c   1.000
_cell.angle_alpha   90.00
_cell.angle_beta   90.00
_cell.angle_gamma   90.00
#
_symmetry.space_group_name_H-M   'P 1'
#
loop_
_entity.id
_entity.type
_entity.pdbx_description
1 polymer ?
#
loop_
_entity_poly.entity_id
_entity_poly.type
_entity_poly.pdbx_seq_one_letter_code
_entity_poly.pdbx_strand_id
1 'polypeptide(L)'
;MSDLFASGSTASSSSYDASSIEVLEGLEPVRRRPGMYIGGTDERALHHLAAEVLDNAMDEAVAGHASRIDVILGAGNRLTIIDNGRGIPVDPHPKFPKKSALEVILTTLHSGGKFSDKAYATSGGLHGVGVSVVNALSSETIVEVARSRELYQQIFSRGHPVTKLEKLGATPNRRGTSVAFVPDTEIFGEGARFKPARLHRLARSKAYLYAGVEIRWRCDPSLISDETPAEAVFQFPGGLSDHLREQLHERECATADFFSGKQDFPNGHGSVEWAVAWPLWSEGAYSYYCNTIPTPDGGTHEQGLRAALVKGIRAFGDLVGQKKAKDITPEDVMTGSELMLSLFIRDPQFQSQTKDRLTSPDAARLVENAIRDHFDHFLADNMERGRALLGFVLDRMDERLRRRAEREVKRKTATNKRSLRLPGKLTDCAADSPAGTELFIVEGDSAGGSAKQARDRKTQAILPIRGKILNVASASSAKILANQEIADLIQALGCGTRDRFDPQALRYDRIIVMSDADVDGAHIATLLMTFFFQEMPDLVRRGHLYLAQPPLYRLTAGARSIYARDDEHRAEIEKTEFKGKKVEVARFKGLGEMNPQQLRETTMDPRTRTMIRVTLPTEYEERAGVRDLVDRLMGKNPEHRFAFIQAHAATVDDEVIDA
;
A
#
# COMPACT_ATOMS: atom_id res chain seq x y z
N MET A 1 30.05 -42.49 -39.95
CA MET A 1 28.92 -41.55 -39.67
C MET A 1 27.73 -42.37 -39.31
N SER A 2 27.66 -42.79 -38.13
CA SER A 2 26.49 -43.49 -37.51
C SER A 2 26.72 -43.48 -36.00
N ASP A 3 25.63 -43.27 -35.30
CA ASP A 3 25.49 -43.41 -33.83
C ASP A 3 25.96 -42.28 -32.94
N LEU A 4 25.12 -41.26 -32.88
CA LEU A 4 25.14 -40.24 -31.82
C LEU A 4 23.75 -40.00 -31.18
N PHE A 5 22.79 -40.96 -31.31
CA PHE A 5 21.46 -40.86 -30.72
C PHE A 5 21.00 -42.19 -30.07
N ALA A 6 21.85 -42.76 -29.23
CA ALA A 6 21.45 -43.94 -28.44
C ALA A 6 21.90 -43.80 -26.99
N SER A 7 21.20 -42.98 -26.23
CA SER A 7 21.04 -43.16 -24.78
C SER A 7 19.74 -42.48 -24.33
N GLY A 8 18.65 -43.10 -24.69
CA GLY A 8 17.35 -42.78 -24.16
C GLY A 8 17.23 -43.26 -22.74
N SER A 9 17.30 -42.34 -21.77
CA SER A 9 16.70 -42.55 -20.48
C SER A 9 15.19 -42.59 -20.69
N THR A 10 14.58 -43.77 -20.43
CA THR A 10 13.14 -43.95 -20.34
C THR A 10 12.60 -43.09 -19.20
N ALA A 11 12.32 -41.83 -19.46
CA ALA A 11 11.35 -41.07 -18.68
C ALA A 11 10.00 -41.78 -18.93
N SER A 12 9.43 -42.38 -17.90
CA SER A 12 8.06 -42.87 -17.91
C SER A 12 7.17 -41.68 -18.31
N SER A 13 6.65 -41.72 -19.55
CA SER A 13 5.58 -40.84 -19.97
C SER A 13 4.37 -41.19 -19.12
N SER A 14 4.16 -40.46 -18.00
CA SER A 14 2.86 -40.47 -17.33
C SER A 14 1.86 -40.02 -18.39
N SER A 15 1.01 -40.92 -18.85
CA SER A 15 -0.03 -40.62 -19.80
C SER A 15 -0.92 -39.52 -19.16
N TYR A 16 -0.97 -38.35 -19.78
CA TYR A 16 -1.92 -37.31 -19.39
C TYR A 16 -3.30 -37.78 -19.85
N ASP A 17 -4.07 -38.34 -18.93
CA ASP A 17 -5.42 -38.86 -19.17
C ASP A 17 -6.41 -38.32 -18.11
N ALA A 18 -7.65 -38.75 -18.15
CA ALA A 18 -8.69 -38.31 -17.24
C ALA A 18 -8.35 -38.52 -15.74
N SER A 19 -7.49 -39.49 -15.42
CA SER A 19 -7.04 -39.74 -14.04
C SER A 19 -6.03 -38.72 -13.55
N SER A 20 -5.42 -37.94 -14.48
CA SER A 20 -4.52 -36.84 -14.19
C SER A 20 -5.27 -35.54 -13.84
N ILE A 21 -6.60 -35.51 -13.97
CA ILE A 21 -7.45 -34.37 -13.66
C ILE A 21 -7.99 -34.54 -12.24
N GLU A 22 -7.43 -33.73 -11.33
CA GLU A 22 -7.87 -33.69 -9.93
C GLU A 22 -9.02 -32.68 -9.77
N VAL A 23 -10.11 -33.08 -9.14
CA VAL A 23 -11.25 -32.22 -8.78
C VAL A 23 -11.19 -31.93 -7.28
N LEU A 24 -11.01 -30.69 -6.91
CA LEU A 24 -11.01 -30.27 -5.51
C LEU A 24 -12.43 -29.87 -5.10
N GLU A 25 -12.91 -30.38 -3.98
CA GLU A 25 -14.24 -30.10 -3.44
C GLU A 25 -14.19 -29.24 -2.16
N GLY A 26 -15.30 -28.58 -1.85
CA GLY A 26 -15.48 -27.81 -0.62
C GLY A 26 -14.52 -26.63 -0.50
N LEU A 27 -13.75 -26.54 0.58
CA LEU A 27 -12.79 -25.47 0.88
C LEU A 27 -11.33 -25.87 0.59
N GLU A 28 -11.07 -27.05 0.08
CA GLU A 28 -9.71 -27.49 -0.25
C GLU A 28 -9.05 -26.64 -1.34
N PRO A 29 -9.76 -26.17 -2.40
CA PRO A 29 -9.19 -25.22 -3.37
C PRO A 29 -8.63 -23.96 -2.73
N VAL A 30 -9.27 -23.45 -1.65
CA VAL A 30 -8.83 -22.27 -0.92
C VAL A 30 -7.50 -22.53 -0.21
N ARG A 31 -7.37 -23.67 0.45
CA ARG A 31 -6.13 -24.05 1.16
C ARG A 31 -4.97 -24.33 0.22
N ARG A 32 -5.23 -24.95 -0.93
CA ARG A 32 -4.19 -25.26 -1.92
C ARG A 32 -3.71 -24.03 -2.70
N ARG A 33 -4.62 -23.07 -2.96
CA ARG A 33 -4.32 -21.87 -3.75
C ARG A 33 -4.85 -20.59 -3.09
N PRO A 34 -4.39 -20.23 -1.88
CA PRO A 34 -4.88 -19.08 -1.15
C PRO A 34 -4.71 -17.76 -1.93
N GLY A 35 -3.67 -17.65 -2.77
CA GLY A 35 -3.43 -16.49 -3.62
C GLY A 35 -4.59 -16.12 -4.54
N MET A 36 -5.44 -17.08 -4.94
CA MET A 36 -6.63 -16.81 -5.76
C MET A 36 -7.75 -16.09 -4.98
N TYR A 37 -7.76 -16.20 -3.64
CA TYR A 37 -8.82 -15.68 -2.77
C TYR A 37 -8.39 -14.47 -1.94
N ILE A 38 -7.13 -14.43 -1.51
CA ILE A 38 -6.59 -13.38 -0.63
C ILE A 38 -5.32 -12.72 -1.18
N GLY A 39 -4.95 -13.01 -2.43
CA GLY A 39 -3.84 -12.36 -3.12
C GLY A 39 -2.44 -12.91 -2.82
N GLY A 40 -2.30 -13.82 -1.85
CA GLY A 40 -1.00 -14.41 -1.46
C GLY A 40 -1.04 -15.15 -0.14
N THR A 41 0.12 -15.31 0.51
CA THR A 41 0.27 -15.87 1.86
C THR A 41 1.20 -15.03 2.74
N ASP A 42 1.51 -13.82 2.28
CA ASP A 42 2.34 -12.85 2.99
C ASP A 42 1.58 -12.11 4.11
N GLU A 43 2.23 -11.17 4.76
CA GLU A 43 1.63 -10.33 5.82
C GLU A 43 0.39 -9.57 5.32
N ARG A 44 0.38 -9.12 4.06
CA ARG A 44 -0.76 -8.41 3.47
C ARG A 44 -1.96 -9.34 3.35
N ALA A 45 -1.73 -10.54 2.84
CA ALA A 45 -2.78 -11.57 2.72
C ALA A 45 -3.32 -12.00 4.09
N LEU A 46 -2.45 -12.09 5.11
CA LEU A 46 -2.88 -12.35 6.49
C LEU A 46 -3.87 -11.29 7.00
N HIS A 47 -3.56 -10.00 6.81
CA HIS A 47 -4.44 -8.91 7.24
C HIS A 47 -5.72 -8.83 6.40
N HIS A 48 -5.72 -9.37 5.18
CA HIS A 48 -6.94 -9.48 4.38
C HIS A 48 -8.01 -10.36 5.05
N LEU A 49 -7.61 -11.41 5.80
CA LEU A 49 -8.55 -12.19 6.61
C LEU A 49 -9.27 -11.34 7.66
N ALA A 50 -8.55 -10.43 8.30
CA ALA A 50 -9.14 -9.49 9.26
C ALA A 50 -10.15 -8.55 8.58
N ALA A 51 -9.78 -8.04 7.40
CA ALA A 51 -10.66 -7.17 6.62
C ALA A 51 -11.97 -7.87 6.23
N GLU A 52 -11.93 -9.12 5.78
CA GLU A 52 -13.12 -9.89 5.39
C GLU A 52 -14.11 -10.08 6.55
N VAL A 53 -13.62 -10.34 7.77
CA VAL A 53 -14.52 -10.48 8.95
C VAL A 53 -15.05 -9.12 9.38
N LEU A 54 -14.20 -8.08 9.36
CA LEU A 54 -14.62 -6.73 9.72
C LEU A 54 -15.63 -6.16 8.71
N ASP A 55 -15.45 -6.43 7.41
CA ASP A 55 -16.38 -6.02 6.37
C ASP A 55 -17.77 -6.67 6.55
N ASN A 56 -17.83 -7.91 7.03
CA ASN A 56 -19.12 -8.53 7.36
C ASN A 56 -19.82 -7.85 8.53
N ALA A 57 -19.07 -7.43 9.56
CA ALA A 57 -19.60 -6.65 10.67
C ALA A 57 -20.05 -5.23 10.20
N MET A 58 -19.29 -4.60 9.31
CA MET A 58 -19.64 -3.32 8.69
C MET A 58 -20.89 -3.42 7.81
N ASP A 59 -21.09 -4.52 7.09
CA ASP A 59 -22.32 -4.72 6.31
C ASP A 59 -23.58 -4.73 7.20
N GLU A 60 -23.50 -5.28 8.43
CA GLU A 60 -24.58 -5.17 9.42
C GLU A 60 -24.78 -3.71 9.89
N ALA A 61 -23.70 -2.94 10.02
CA ALA A 61 -23.78 -1.53 10.39
C ALA A 61 -24.40 -0.69 9.27
N VAL A 62 -23.93 -0.85 8.03
CA VAL A 62 -24.44 -0.15 6.84
C VAL A 62 -25.91 -0.49 6.60
N ALA A 63 -26.33 -1.73 6.87
CA ALA A 63 -27.74 -2.14 6.82
C ALA A 63 -28.58 -1.58 8.00
N GLY A 64 -27.99 -0.82 8.93
CA GLY A 64 -28.66 -0.21 10.06
C GLY A 64 -28.98 -1.16 11.22
N HIS A 65 -28.39 -2.35 11.23
CA HIS A 65 -28.66 -3.36 12.25
C HIS A 65 -27.61 -3.40 13.36
N ALA A 66 -26.37 -2.99 13.09
CA ALA A 66 -25.30 -2.84 14.06
C ALA A 66 -24.95 -1.36 14.27
N SER A 67 -24.60 -1.00 15.50
CA SER A 67 -24.11 0.33 15.88
C SER A 67 -22.73 0.27 16.55
N ARG A 68 -22.27 -0.95 16.89
CA ARG A 68 -20.99 -1.16 17.56
C ARG A 68 -20.30 -2.40 17.03
N ILE A 69 -19.00 -2.27 16.82
CA ILE A 69 -18.10 -3.36 16.46
C ILE A 69 -16.90 -3.34 17.40
N ASP A 70 -16.57 -4.48 18.00
CA ASP A 70 -15.36 -4.65 18.81
C ASP A 70 -14.32 -5.43 18.00
N VAL A 71 -13.09 -4.93 17.92
CA VAL A 71 -11.93 -5.58 17.27
C VAL A 71 -10.89 -5.87 18.34
N ILE A 72 -10.62 -7.13 18.62
CA ILE A 72 -9.79 -7.56 19.74
C ILE A 72 -8.68 -8.46 19.24
N LEU A 73 -7.42 -8.03 19.38
CA LEU A 73 -6.25 -8.86 19.14
C LEU A 73 -5.73 -9.41 20.46
N GLY A 74 -5.91 -10.71 20.68
CA GLY A 74 -5.47 -11.41 21.87
C GLY A 74 -4.16 -12.17 21.69
N ALA A 75 -3.65 -12.69 22.79
CA ALA A 75 -2.48 -13.56 22.79
C ALA A 75 -2.65 -14.75 21.83
N GLY A 76 -1.54 -15.31 21.34
CA GLY A 76 -1.56 -16.44 20.41
C GLY A 76 -2.04 -16.09 18.98
N ASN A 77 -1.94 -14.80 18.58
CA ASN A 77 -2.36 -14.33 17.26
C ASN A 77 -3.86 -14.53 16.97
N ARG A 78 -4.69 -14.54 18.02
CA ARG A 78 -6.14 -14.69 17.94
C ARG A 78 -6.78 -13.32 17.69
N LEU A 79 -7.45 -13.18 16.57
CA LEU A 79 -8.27 -12.00 16.27
C LEU A 79 -9.74 -12.32 16.49
N THR A 80 -10.42 -11.45 17.24
CA THR A 80 -11.86 -11.55 17.51
C THR A 80 -12.55 -10.28 17.04
N ILE A 81 -13.58 -10.42 16.22
CA ILE A 81 -14.43 -9.32 15.76
C ILE A 81 -15.85 -9.60 16.19
N ILE A 82 -16.47 -8.64 16.87
CA ILE A 82 -17.81 -8.77 17.46
C ILE A 82 -18.67 -7.62 16.96
N ASP A 83 -19.82 -7.92 16.37
CA ASP A 83 -20.85 -6.94 16.06
C ASP A 83 -22.06 -7.08 17.00
N ASN A 84 -22.86 -6.03 17.11
CA ASN A 84 -24.16 -6.05 17.81
C ASN A 84 -25.34 -6.07 16.82
N GLY A 85 -25.17 -6.67 15.65
CA GLY A 85 -26.16 -6.77 14.59
C GLY A 85 -27.26 -7.81 14.85
N ARG A 86 -27.83 -8.36 13.77
CA ARG A 86 -28.91 -9.37 13.84
C ARG A 86 -28.44 -10.75 14.28
N GLY A 87 -27.16 -11.04 14.14
CA GLY A 87 -26.57 -12.38 14.26
C GLY A 87 -26.84 -13.27 13.03
N ILE A 88 -25.86 -14.07 12.65
CA ILE A 88 -25.98 -15.04 11.54
C ILE A 88 -27.16 -15.98 11.83
N PRO A 89 -28.01 -16.35 10.82
CA PRO A 89 -29.06 -17.33 11.01
C PRO A 89 -28.52 -18.68 11.49
N VAL A 90 -29.17 -19.26 12.49
CA VAL A 90 -28.81 -20.56 13.10
C VAL A 90 -29.79 -21.68 12.74
N ASP A 91 -30.87 -21.33 12.04
CA ASP A 91 -31.88 -22.27 11.58
C ASP A 91 -31.31 -23.25 10.55
N PRO A 92 -31.91 -24.44 10.37
CA PRO A 92 -31.53 -25.37 9.30
C PRO A 92 -31.63 -24.73 7.92
N HIS A 93 -30.59 -24.91 7.09
CA HIS A 93 -30.57 -24.31 5.77
C HIS A 93 -31.53 -25.05 4.81
N PRO A 94 -32.39 -24.37 4.02
CA PRO A 94 -33.38 -25.01 3.18
C PRO A 94 -32.83 -26.07 2.19
N LYS A 95 -31.66 -25.80 1.59
CA LYS A 95 -30.98 -26.74 0.68
C LYS A 95 -30.16 -27.81 1.40
N PHE A 96 -29.83 -27.59 2.67
CA PHE A 96 -29.02 -28.50 3.49
C PHE A 96 -29.69 -28.72 4.86
N PRO A 97 -30.80 -29.45 4.94
CA PRO A 97 -31.60 -29.56 6.16
C PRO A 97 -30.87 -30.15 7.39
N LYS A 98 -29.74 -30.82 7.17
CA LYS A 98 -28.89 -31.39 8.23
C LYS A 98 -27.85 -30.40 8.77
N LYS A 99 -27.70 -29.23 8.14
CA LYS A 99 -26.74 -28.20 8.49
C LYS A 99 -27.46 -26.91 8.84
N SER A 100 -26.95 -26.19 9.84
CA SER A 100 -27.42 -24.83 10.12
C SER A 100 -27.00 -23.87 9.01
N ALA A 101 -27.68 -22.74 8.85
CA ALA A 101 -27.25 -21.70 7.92
C ALA A 101 -25.84 -21.19 8.28
N LEU A 102 -25.51 -21.07 9.58
CA LEU A 102 -24.16 -20.76 10.05
C LEU A 102 -23.12 -21.74 9.49
N GLU A 103 -23.33 -23.06 9.65
CA GLU A 103 -22.39 -24.05 9.14
C GLU A 103 -22.24 -23.98 7.62
N VAL A 104 -23.34 -23.78 6.89
CA VAL A 104 -23.29 -23.64 5.42
C VAL A 104 -22.46 -22.43 5.01
N ILE A 105 -22.65 -21.27 5.65
CA ILE A 105 -21.90 -20.03 5.36
C ILE A 105 -20.40 -20.21 5.62
N LEU A 106 -20.03 -20.94 6.67
CA LEU A 106 -18.62 -21.16 7.04
C LEU A 106 -17.93 -22.26 6.21
N THR A 107 -18.67 -23.21 5.65
CA THR A 107 -18.11 -24.43 5.01
C THR A 107 -18.38 -24.53 3.51
N THR A 108 -19.10 -23.58 2.91
CA THR A 108 -19.48 -23.64 1.50
C THR A 108 -19.17 -22.30 0.84
N LEU A 109 -18.40 -22.33 -0.25
CA LEU A 109 -18.15 -21.15 -1.09
C LEU A 109 -19.46 -20.69 -1.76
N HIS A 110 -19.53 -19.39 -2.07
CA HIS A 110 -20.68 -18.78 -2.71
C HIS A 110 -22.00 -19.01 -1.95
N SER A 111 -21.91 -18.97 -0.63
CA SER A 111 -23.06 -19.06 0.26
C SER A 111 -23.18 -17.82 1.12
N GLY A 112 -24.34 -17.21 1.16
CA GLY A 112 -24.59 -16.00 1.99
C GLY A 112 -25.89 -15.29 1.64
N GLY A 113 -26.31 -14.39 2.53
CA GLY A 113 -27.53 -13.59 2.38
C GLY A 113 -27.39 -12.39 1.43
N LYS A 114 -26.19 -12.16 0.87
CA LYS A 114 -25.86 -10.98 0.06
C LYS A 114 -26.14 -11.15 -1.44
N PHE A 115 -26.57 -12.35 -1.86
CA PHE A 115 -26.98 -12.63 -3.25
C PHE A 115 -28.41 -12.17 -3.60
N SER A 116 -29.12 -11.60 -2.64
CA SER A 116 -30.46 -11.07 -2.88
C SER A 116 -30.64 -9.73 -2.19
N ASP A 117 -31.27 -8.78 -2.86
CA ASP A 117 -31.57 -7.42 -2.37
C ASP A 117 -32.44 -7.37 -1.12
N LYS A 118 -32.92 -8.54 -0.66
CA LYS A 118 -33.84 -8.62 0.50
C LYS A 118 -33.16 -8.37 1.84
N ALA A 119 -31.87 -8.66 1.97
CA ALA A 119 -31.15 -8.60 3.24
C ALA A 119 -30.17 -7.42 3.33
N TYR A 120 -29.56 -7.03 2.22
CA TYR A 120 -28.57 -5.95 2.15
C TYR A 120 -28.74 -5.19 0.83
N ALA A 121 -28.98 -3.89 0.92
CA ALA A 121 -29.12 -3.03 -0.27
C ALA A 121 -27.76 -2.63 -0.86
N THR A 122 -26.77 -2.42 -0.01
CA THR A 122 -25.38 -2.12 -0.37
C THR A 122 -24.46 -2.91 0.56
N SER A 123 -23.57 -3.73 0.03
CA SER A 123 -22.64 -4.51 0.84
C SER A 123 -21.24 -4.51 0.21
N GLY A 124 -20.21 -4.65 1.04
CA GLY A 124 -18.83 -4.84 0.60
C GLY A 124 -18.54 -6.27 0.15
N GLY A 125 -19.18 -7.24 0.76
CA GLY A 125 -19.01 -8.67 0.49
C GLY A 125 -19.91 -9.18 -0.62
N LEU A 126 -19.46 -9.13 -1.88
CA LEU A 126 -20.27 -9.49 -3.06
C LEU A 126 -20.24 -10.97 -3.43
N HIS A 127 -19.18 -11.67 -3.09
CA HIS A 127 -18.91 -13.01 -3.63
C HIS A 127 -19.38 -14.16 -2.72
N GLY A 128 -19.78 -13.86 -1.46
CA GLY A 128 -20.24 -14.88 -0.50
C GLY A 128 -19.15 -15.91 -0.15
N VAL A 129 -17.88 -15.49 -0.17
CA VAL A 129 -16.73 -16.38 0.10
C VAL A 129 -15.88 -15.94 1.29
N GLY A 130 -15.93 -14.66 1.72
CA GLY A 130 -14.98 -14.09 2.68
C GLY A 130 -14.84 -14.89 3.96
N VAL A 131 -15.92 -15.12 4.70
CA VAL A 131 -15.86 -15.84 5.99
C VAL A 131 -15.53 -17.32 5.83
N SER A 132 -15.93 -17.97 4.74
CA SER A 132 -15.55 -19.36 4.46
C SER A 132 -14.06 -19.48 4.10
N VAL A 133 -13.50 -18.47 3.44
CA VAL A 133 -12.05 -18.37 3.19
C VAL A 133 -11.30 -18.17 4.49
N VAL A 134 -11.75 -17.27 5.39
CA VAL A 134 -11.16 -17.11 6.73
C VAL A 134 -11.16 -18.44 7.49
N ASN A 135 -12.28 -19.14 7.50
CA ASN A 135 -12.37 -20.46 8.13
C ASN A 135 -11.40 -21.47 7.52
N ALA A 136 -11.32 -21.53 6.19
CA ALA A 136 -10.43 -22.47 5.49
C ALA A 136 -8.94 -22.23 5.80
N LEU A 137 -8.55 -20.97 6.00
CA LEU A 137 -7.16 -20.52 6.21
C LEU A 137 -6.81 -20.30 7.69
N SER A 138 -7.69 -20.75 8.61
CA SER A 138 -7.48 -20.66 10.06
C SER A 138 -7.34 -22.05 10.68
N SER A 139 -6.39 -22.19 11.61
CA SER A 139 -6.23 -23.41 12.41
C SER A 139 -7.40 -23.61 13.35
N GLU A 140 -8.00 -22.52 13.81
CA GLU A 140 -9.19 -22.50 14.65
C GLU A 140 -10.08 -21.31 14.29
N THR A 141 -11.38 -21.54 14.21
CA THR A 141 -12.39 -20.49 14.08
C THR A 141 -13.54 -20.81 15.03
N ILE A 142 -13.83 -19.86 15.93
CA ILE A 142 -14.94 -19.96 16.89
C ILE A 142 -15.95 -18.91 16.51
N VAL A 143 -17.18 -19.33 16.25
CA VAL A 143 -18.28 -18.40 15.95
C VAL A 143 -19.34 -18.52 17.02
N GLU A 144 -19.61 -17.38 17.67
CA GLU A 144 -20.74 -17.23 18.59
C GLU A 144 -21.81 -16.35 17.95
N VAL A 145 -23.05 -16.74 18.09
CA VAL A 145 -24.20 -16.01 17.60
C VAL A 145 -25.19 -15.80 18.73
N ALA A 146 -25.42 -14.55 19.10
CA ALA A 146 -26.48 -14.13 20.02
C ALA A 146 -27.70 -13.69 19.19
N ARG A 147 -28.72 -14.56 19.12
CA ARG A 147 -29.93 -14.36 18.33
C ARG A 147 -31.17 -14.87 19.08
N SER A 148 -32.28 -14.15 18.98
CA SER A 148 -33.55 -14.51 19.66
C SER A 148 -33.38 -14.71 21.17
N ARG A 149 -32.51 -13.93 21.83
CA ARG A 149 -32.16 -13.99 23.26
C ARG A 149 -31.42 -15.29 23.68
N GLU A 150 -30.87 -16.00 22.73
CA GLU A 150 -30.13 -17.23 22.96
C GLU A 150 -28.73 -17.12 22.38
N LEU A 151 -27.75 -17.76 23.01
CA LEU A 151 -26.37 -17.83 22.57
C LEU A 151 -26.08 -19.20 21.98
N TYR A 152 -25.56 -19.19 20.77
CA TYR A 152 -25.12 -20.38 20.05
C TYR A 152 -23.63 -20.27 19.78
N GLN A 153 -22.94 -21.42 19.72
CA GLN A 153 -21.53 -21.50 19.37
C GLN A 153 -21.27 -22.69 18.44
N GLN A 154 -20.35 -22.51 17.51
CA GLN A 154 -19.79 -23.58 16.69
C GLN A 154 -18.30 -23.34 16.48
N ILE A 155 -17.51 -24.42 16.54
CA ILE A 155 -16.06 -24.40 16.38
C ILE A 155 -15.70 -25.10 15.09
N PHE A 156 -14.77 -24.51 14.36
CA PHE A 156 -14.23 -25.02 13.10
C PHE A 156 -12.71 -25.04 13.15
N SER A 157 -12.12 -25.90 12.34
CA SER A 157 -10.68 -25.95 12.10
C SER A 157 -10.43 -26.21 10.61
N ARG A 158 -9.61 -25.37 9.98
CA ARG A 158 -9.16 -25.56 8.59
C ARG A 158 -10.31 -25.78 7.60
N GLY A 159 -11.42 -25.09 7.81
CA GLY A 159 -12.61 -25.17 6.97
C GLY A 159 -13.61 -26.25 7.37
N HIS A 160 -13.32 -27.09 8.34
CA HIS A 160 -14.18 -28.19 8.77
C HIS A 160 -14.83 -27.91 10.13
N PRO A 161 -16.10 -28.29 10.35
CA PRO A 161 -16.72 -28.18 11.66
C PRO A 161 -16.09 -29.20 12.63
N VAL A 162 -15.64 -28.72 13.79
CA VAL A 162 -15.12 -29.55 14.89
C VAL A 162 -16.25 -29.95 15.84
N THR A 163 -17.16 -28.99 16.08
CA THR A 163 -18.37 -29.24 16.88
C THR A 163 -19.63 -29.11 16.04
N LYS A 164 -20.73 -29.64 16.55
CA LYS A 164 -22.06 -29.25 16.07
C LYS A 164 -22.40 -27.86 16.60
N LEU A 165 -23.41 -27.22 16.01
CA LEU A 165 -23.96 -25.98 16.56
C LEU A 165 -24.55 -26.27 17.94
N GLU A 166 -24.00 -25.66 18.97
CA GLU A 166 -24.39 -25.85 20.38
C GLU A 166 -25.12 -24.60 20.87
N LYS A 167 -26.19 -24.82 21.62
CA LYS A 167 -26.89 -23.77 22.33
C LYS A 167 -26.31 -23.65 23.73
N LEU A 168 -25.60 -22.56 24.01
CA LEU A 168 -24.93 -22.33 25.30
C LEU A 168 -25.86 -21.84 26.40
N GLY A 169 -26.98 -21.19 26.05
CA GLY A 169 -27.94 -20.69 27.03
C GLY A 169 -28.62 -19.39 26.65
N ALA A 170 -29.38 -18.83 27.58
CA ALA A 170 -30.08 -17.56 27.40
C ALA A 170 -29.13 -16.36 27.52
N THR A 171 -29.27 -15.39 26.62
CA THR A 171 -28.51 -14.15 26.62
C THR A 171 -29.40 -12.96 26.28
N PRO A 172 -30.23 -12.48 27.22
CA PRO A 172 -31.27 -11.48 26.94
C PRO A 172 -30.72 -10.12 26.51
N ASN A 173 -29.48 -9.78 26.91
CA ASN A 173 -28.89 -8.45 26.71
C ASN A 173 -27.81 -8.45 25.61
N ARG A 174 -27.57 -9.56 24.92
CA ARG A 174 -26.58 -9.65 23.82
C ARG A 174 -27.29 -10.01 22.52
N ARG A 175 -26.86 -9.40 21.43
CA ARG A 175 -27.23 -9.74 20.05
C ARG A 175 -26.02 -9.57 19.14
N GLY A 176 -26.04 -10.21 17.98
CA GLY A 176 -24.98 -10.07 16.97
C GLY A 176 -24.12 -11.32 16.83
N THR A 177 -23.02 -11.18 16.14
CA THR A 177 -22.06 -12.25 15.86
C THR A 177 -20.70 -11.93 16.43
N SER A 178 -20.02 -12.96 16.95
CA SER A 178 -18.61 -12.91 17.32
C SER A 178 -17.88 -13.95 16.49
N VAL A 179 -16.83 -13.54 15.75
CA VAL A 179 -15.95 -14.43 15.00
C VAL A 179 -14.55 -14.28 15.57
N ALA A 180 -14.05 -15.32 16.22
CA ALA A 180 -12.68 -15.42 16.71
C ALA A 180 -11.92 -16.45 15.87
N PHE A 181 -10.74 -16.08 15.36
CA PHE A 181 -9.96 -17.01 14.54
C PHE A 181 -8.45 -16.85 14.78
N VAL A 182 -7.74 -17.94 14.52
CA VAL A 182 -6.28 -18.02 14.55
C VAL A 182 -5.81 -18.45 13.16
N PRO A 183 -5.02 -17.64 12.46
CA PRO A 183 -4.49 -18.02 11.14
C PRO A 183 -3.67 -19.30 11.19
N ASP A 184 -3.79 -20.12 10.14
CA ASP A 184 -3.09 -21.41 10.07
C ASP A 184 -1.62 -21.21 9.69
N THR A 185 -0.72 -21.62 10.57
CA THR A 185 0.73 -21.53 10.35
C THR A 185 1.23 -22.40 9.18
N GLU A 186 0.50 -23.43 8.80
CA GLU A 186 0.81 -24.22 7.59
C GLU A 186 0.68 -23.38 6.31
N ILE A 187 -0.20 -22.37 6.31
CA ILE A 187 -0.45 -21.49 5.15
C ILE A 187 0.44 -20.25 5.20
N PHE A 188 0.52 -19.58 6.36
CA PHE A 188 1.17 -18.29 6.50
C PHE A 188 2.59 -18.37 7.06
N GLY A 189 3.03 -19.55 7.53
CA GLY A 189 4.30 -19.74 8.22
C GLY A 189 4.24 -19.47 9.73
N GLU A 190 5.17 -20.07 10.47
CA GLU A 190 5.20 -19.97 11.96
C GLU A 190 5.44 -18.55 12.47
N GLY A 191 6.14 -17.72 11.71
CA GLY A 191 6.45 -16.32 12.04
C GLY A 191 5.33 -15.33 11.75
N ALA A 192 4.27 -15.74 11.03
CA ALA A 192 3.21 -14.82 10.64
C ALA A 192 2.39 -14.33 11.83
N ARG A 193 2.33 -13.01 12.02
CA ARG A 193 1.59 -12.35 13.10
C ARG A 193 0.81 -11.16 12.58
N PHE A 194 -0.36 -10.95 13.15
CA PHE A 194 -1.06 -9.70 12.96
C PHE A 194 -0.24 -8.54 13.53
N LYS A 195 -0.17 -7.44 12.81
CA LYS A 195 0.45 -6.21 13.27
C LYS A 195 -0.59 -5.33 13.95
N PRO A 196 -0.44 -5.02 15.26
CA PRO A 196 -1.40 -4.18 16.00
C PRO A 196 -1.68 -2.86 15.30
N ALA A 197 -0.65 -2.12 14.88
CA ALA A 197 -0.78 -0.85 14.18
C ALA A 197 -1.64 -0.94 12.91
N ARG A 198 -1.51 -2.03 12.16
CA ARG A 198 -2.26 -2.23 10.92
C ARG A 198 -3.74 -2.53 11.18
N LEU A 199 -4.02 -3.36 12.19
CA LEU A 199 -5.41 -3.64 12.60
C LEU A 199 -6.08 -2.41 13.23
N HIS A 200 -5.35 -1.65 14.04
CA HIS A 200 -5.80 -0.39 14.62
C HIS A 200 -6.21 0.61 13.53
N ARG A 201 -5.35 0.82 12.52
CA ARG A 201 -5.66 1.67 11.37
C ARG A 201 -6.85 1.16 10.56
N LEU A 202 -6.93 -0.16 10.33
CA LEU A 202 -8.07 -0.78 9.64
C LEU A 202 -9.37 -0.51 10.40
N ALA A 203 -9.39 -0.70 11.72
CA ALA A 203 -10.55 -0.43 12.56
C ALA A 203 -10.96 1.05 12.49
N ARG A 204 -10.00 1.96 12.59
CA ARG A 204 -10.24 3.41 12.48
C ARG A 204 -10.81 3.80 11.12
N SER A 205 -10.26 3.23 10.04
CA SER A 205 -10.73 3.54 8.68
C SER A 205 -12.21 3.16 8.48
N LYS A 206 -12.64 2.03 9.01
CA LYS A 206 -14.04 1.62 8.93
C LYS A 206 -14.98 2.55 9.69
N ALA A 207 -14.53 3.14 10.80
CA ALA A 207 -15.34 4.05 11.60
C ALA A 207 -15.65 5.37 10.88
N TYR A 208 -14.69 5.96 10.14
CA TYR A 208 -14.96 7.19 9.39
C TYR A 208 -15.68 6.95 8.06
N LEU A 209 -15.65 5.73 7.53
CA LEU A 209 -16.37 5.37 6.31
C LEU A 209 -17.88 5.20 6.53
N TYR A 210 -18.31 5.06 7.79
CA TYR A 210 -19.73 4.97 8.13
C TYR A 210 -20.02 5.63 9.49
N ALA A 211 -20.50 6.86 9.46
CA ALA A 211 -20.72 7.71 10.63
C ALA A 211 -21.65 7.12 11.72
N GLY A 212 -22.42 6.10 11.39
CA GLY A 212 -23.38 5.45 12.30
C GLY A 212 -22.80 4.34 13.19
N VAL A 213 -21.49 4.08 13.13
CA VAL A 213 -20.86 2.96 13.87
C VAL A 213 -19.79 3.44 14.85
N GLU A 214 -19.77 2.83 16.02
CA GLU A 214 -18.69 2.92 17.01
C GLU A 214 -17.81 1.68 16.88
N ILE A 215 -16.51 1.84 16.65
CA ILE A 215 -15.55 0.73 16.59
C ILE A 215 -14.62 0.81 17.79
N ARG A 216 -14.56 -0.26 18.57
CA ARG A 216 -13.71 -0.40 19.75
C ARG A 216 -12.55 -1.30 19.42
N TRP A 217 -11.35 -0.77 19.57
CA TRP A 217 -10.10 -1.49 19.44
C TRP A 217 -9.58 -1.93 20.80
N ARG A 218 -9.14 -3.19 20.90
CA ARG A 218 -8.38 -3.70 22.04
C ARG A 218 -7.28 -4.64 21.57
N CYS A 219 -6.11 -4.52 22.17
CA CYS A 219 -4.95 -5.36 21.88
C CYS A 219 -4.28 -5.79 23.18
N ASP A 220 -3.83 -7.03 23.24
CA ASP A 220 -2.98 -7.49 24.34
C ASP A 220 -1.70 -6.65 24.35
N PRO A 221 -1.37 -5.98 25.48
CA PRO A 221 -0.20 -5.11 25.55
C PRO A 221 1.13 -5.80 25.19
N SER A 222 1.23 -7.11 25.40
CA SER A 222 2.44 -7.89 25.07
C SER A 222 2.72 -8.01 23.57
N LEU A 223 1.75 -7.69 22.71
CA LEU A 223 1.88 -7.74 21.25
C LEU A 223 2.26 -6.39 20.64
N ILE A 224 2.24 -5.31 21.44
CA ILE A 224 2.50 -3.95 20.98
C ILE A 224 3.99 -3.67 21.10
N SER A 225 4.62 -3.37 19.98
CA SER A 225 6.05 -3.02 19.89
C SER A 225 6.29 -1.58 19.40
N ASP A 226 5.20 -0.81 19.19
CA ASP A 226 5.22 0.55 18.68
C ASP A 226 4.28 1.45 19.52
N GLU A 227 3.99 2.66 19.06
CA GLU A 227 3.11 3.61 19.75
C GLU A 227 1.60 3.28 19.61
N THR A 228 1.24 2.11 19.10
CA THR A 228 -0.17 1.72 18.96
C THR A 228 -0.83 1.59 20.32
N PRO A 229 -1.95 2.29 20.60
CA PRO A 229 -2.63 2.19 21.88
C PRO A 229 -3.22 0.78 22.08
N ALA A 230 -3.15 0.27 23.32
CA ALA A 230 -3.77 -1.01 23.66
C ALA A 230 -5.30 -0.98 23.58
N GLU A 231 -5.91 0.19 23.79
CA GLU A 231 -7.35 0.40 23.68
C GLU A 231 -7.62 1.72 22.98
N ALA A 232 -8.63 1.74 22.11
CA ALA A 232 -9.14 2.95 21.47
C ALA A 232 -10.62 2.80 21.12
N VAL A 233 -11.31 3.93 21.04
CA VAL A 233 -12.69 4.00 20.55
C VAL A 233 -12.74 4.97 19.39
N PHE A 234 -13.22 4.50 18.24
CA PHE A 234 -13.36 5.29 17.02
C PHE A 234 -14.83 5.55 16.76
N GLN A 235 -15.17 6.82 16.66
CA GLN A 235 -16.49 7.26 16.26
C GLN A 235 -16.36 8.61 15.55
N PHE A 236 -16.82 8.70 14.32
CA PHE A 236 -16.76 9.89 13.49
C PHE A 236 -18.18 10.31 13.09
N PRO A 237 -18.87 11.13 13.90
CA PRO A 237 -20.25 11.55 13.61
C PRO A 237 -20.36 12.33 12.29
N GLY A 238 -19.35 13.12 11.95
CA GLY A 238 -19.22 13.82 10.67
C GLY A 238 -18.55 13.01 9.57
N GLY A 239 -18.31 11.70 9.77
CA GLY A 239 -17.78 10.78 8.75
C GLY A 239 -16.42 11.21 8.17
N LEU A 240 -16.32 11.24 6.84
CA LEU A 240 -15.11 11.63 6.12
C LEU A 240 -14.63 13.04 6.47
N SER A 241 -15.57 13.94 6.76
CA SER A 241 -15.31 15.33 7.11
C SER A 241 -14.51 15.46 8.41
N ASP A 242 -14.88 14.70 9.45
CA ASP A 242 -14.18 14.73 10.72
C ASP A 242 -12.77 14.14 10.58
N HIS A 243 -12.66 13.06 9.83
CA HIS A 243 -11.34 12.45 9.59
C HIS A 243 -10.42 13.36 8.78
N LEU A 244 -10.92 13.99 7.71
CA LEU A 244 -10.10 14.92 6.91
C LEU A 244 -9.66 16.13 7.76
N ARG A 245 -10.53 16.66 8.64
CA ARG A 245 -10.18 17.76 9.56
C ARG A 245 -9.06 17.35 10.51
N GLU A 246 -9.11 16.16 11.06
CA GLU A 246 -8.07 15.62 11.92
C GLU A 246 -6.73 15.44 11.16
N GLN A 247 -6.78 14.98 9.91
CA GLN A 247 -5.60 14.81 9.05
C GLN A 247 -4.94 16.16 8.66
N LEU A 248 -5.75 17.17 8.41
CA LEU A 248 -5.25 18.49 8.03
C LEU A 248 -4.60 19.23 9.18
N HIS A 249 -4.99 18.93 10.44
CA HIS A 249 -4.57 19.68 11.61
C HIS A 249 -4.68 21.22 11.38
N GLU A 250 -3.59 21.95 11.61
CA GLU A 250 -3.50 23.41 11.42
C GLU A 250 -2.93 23.81 10.05
N ARG A 251 -2.93 22.91 9.06
CA ARG A 251 -2.36 23.23 7.75
C ARG A 251 -3.21 24.28 7.03
N GLU A 252 -2.54 25.32 6.51
CA GLU A 252 -3.18 26.36 5.73
C GLU A 252 -3.71 25.82 4.40
N CYS A 253 -4.97 26.10 4.11
CA CYS A 253 -5.65 25.71 2.88
C CYS A 253 -6.01 26.94 2.03
N ALA A 254 -6.20 26.71 0.74
CA ALA A 254 -6.66 27.76 -0.20
C ALA A 254 -8.05 28.30 0.16
N THR A 255 -8.84 27.53 0.90
CA THR A 255 -10.14 27.91 1.45
C THR A 255 -10.16 27.67 2.95
N ALA A 256 -10.80 28.55 3.72
CA ALA A 256 -10.95 28.39 5.18
C ALA A 256 -11.74 27.13 5.55
N ASP A 257 -12.77 26.81 4.76
CA ASP A 257 -13.57 25.60 4.89
C ASP A 257 -13.20 24.64 3.76
N PHE A 258 -13.22 23.34 4.02
CA PHE A 258 -13.10 22.34 2.96
C PHE A 258 -14.48 21.91 2.44
N PHE A 259 -14.51 21.44 1.20
CA PHE A 259 -15.70 21.02 0.52
C PHE A 259 -16.09 19.60 0.95
N SER A 260 -17.15 19.45 1.73
CA SER A 260 -17.63 18.15 2.18
C SER A 260 -19.14 18.05 2.09
N GLY A 261 -19.63 16.84 1.97
CA GLY A 261 -21.07 16.58 1.95
C GLY A 261 -21.39 15.09 1.80
N LYS A 262 -22.69 14.81 1.93
CA LYS A 262 -23.26 13.49 1.71
C LYS A 262 -24.57 13.64 0.93
N GLN A 263 -24.79 12.77 -0.04
CA GLN A 263 -26.00 12.76 -0.85
C GLN A 263 -26.48 11.34 -1.09
N ASP A 264 -27.74 11.09 -0.77
CA ASP A 264 -28.42 9.85 -1.14
C ASP A 264 -28.89 9.91 -2.60
N PHE A 265 -28.73 8.80 -3.32
CA PHE A 265 -29.21 8.69 -4.69
C PHE A 265 -30.71 8.41 -4.73
N PRO A 266 -31.42 8.94 -5.77
CA PRO A 266 -32.83 8.64 -5.96
C PRO A 266 -33.10 7.12 -6.01
N ASN A 267 -34.31 6.73 -5.61
CA ASN A 267 -34.81 5.34 -5.66
C ASN A 267 -33.97 4.33 -4.85
N GLY A 268 -33.22 4.77 -3.83
CA GLY A 268 -32.43 3.89 -2.98
C GLY A 268 -31.28 3.20 -3.72
N HIS A 269 -30.72 3.84 -4.75
CA HIS A 269 -29.55 3.32 -5.47
C HIS A 269 -28.26 3.40 -4.66
N GLY A 270 -28.28 3.98 -3.47
CA GLY A 270 -27.13 4.14 -2.59
C GLY A 270 -26.87 5.59 -2.23
N SER A 271 -25.63 5.94 -1.91
CA SER A 271 -25.24 7.29 -1.50
C SER A 271 -23.79 7.56 -1.83
N VAL A 272 -23.41 8.83 -1.82
CA VAL A 272 -22.02 9.27 -1.92
C VAL A 272 -21.71 10.26 -0.81
N GLU A 273 -20.54 10.12 -0.20
CA GLU A 273 -19.97 11.05 0.78
C GLU A 273 -18.60 11.49 0.28
N TRP A 274 -18.27 12.76 0.45
CA TRP A 274 -17.01 13.34 0.03
C TRP A 274 -16.48 14.35 1.03
N ALA A 275 -15.17 14.49 1.08
CA ALA A 275 -14.47 15.56 1.76
C ALA A 275 -13.23 15.92 0.93
N VAL A 276 -13.10 17.20 0.56
CA VAL A 276 -12.03 17.72 -0.31
C VAL A 276 -11.49 19.01 0.30
N ALA A 277 -10.17 19.06 0.47
CA ALA A 277 -9.45 20.25 0.89
C ALA A 277 -8.31 20.57 -0.10
N TRP A 278 -7.90 21.82 -0.15
CA TRP A 278 -6.81 22.29 -0.99
C TRP A 278 -5.72 22.96 -0.14
N PRO A 279 -4.86 22.17 0.56
CA PRO A 279 -3.74 22.72 1.31
C PRO A 279 -2.77 23.46 0.39
N LEU A 280 -2.23 24.59 0.87
CA LEU A 280 -1.33 25.44 0.05
C LEU A 280 -0.04 24.70 -0.34
N TRP A 281 0.43 23.80 0.53
CA TRP A 281 1.69 23.07 0.40
C TRP A 281 1.47 21.57 0.52
N SER A 282 0.76 20.98 -0.43
CA SER A 282 0.52 19.55 -0.49
C SER A 282 0.76 19.01 -1.90
N GLU A 283 1.28 17.79 -1.99
CA GLU A 283 1.36 17.05 -3.26
C GLU A 283 0.04 16.39 -3.65
N GLY A 284 -0.94 16.45 -2.75
CA GLY A 284 -2.22 15.80 -2.88
C GLY A 284 -2.24 14.38 -2.29
N ALA A 285 -3.37 14.01 -1.72
CA ALA A 285 -3.64 12.67 -1.23
C ALA A 285 -5.09 12.30 -1.54
N TYR A 286 -5.27 11.13 -2.16
CA TYR A 286 -6.56 10.71 -2.66
C TYR A 286 -6.95 9.37 -2.06
N SER A 287 -8.15 9.28 -1.50
CA SER A 287 -8.70 8.05 -0.95
C SER A 287 -10.09 7.80 -1.50
N TYR A 288 -10.21 6.71 -2.19
CA TYR A 288 -11.45 6.31 -2.84
C TYR A 288 -11.96 5.00 -2.26
N TYR A 289 -13.26 4.96 -1.97
CA TYR A 289 -13.91 3.79 -1.40
C TYR A 289 -15.20 3.48 -2.13
N CYS A 290 -15.53 2.19 -2.22
CA CYS A 290 -16.83 1.72 -2.68
C CYS A 290 -17.34 0.63 -1.72
N ASN A 291 -18.52 0.85 -1.11
CA ASN A 291 -19.09 -0.04 -0.09
C ASN A 291 -18.10 -0.38 1.03
N THR A 292 -17.43 0.62 1.57
CA THR A 292 -16.37 0.56 2.58
C THR A 292 -15.05 -0.10 2.15
N ILE A 293 -14.94 -0.56 0.91
CA ILE A 293 -13.73 -1.18 0.36
C ILE A 293 -12.84 -0.11 -0.26
N PRO A 294 -11.55 -0.04 0.07
CA PRO A 294 -10.63 0.88 -0.56
C PRO A 294 -10.40 0.51 -2.02
N THR A 295 -10.41 1.51 -2.91
CA THR A 295 -10.08 1.38 -4.33
C THR A 295 -8.87 2.25 -4.66
N PRO A 296 -7.66 1.79 -4.33
CA PRO A 296 -6.44 2.60 -4.45
C PRO A 296 -6.13 3.05 -5.88
N ASP A 297 -6.58 2.30 -6.88
CA ASP A 297 -6.45 2.65 -8.30
C ASP A 297 -7.64 3.50 -8.83
N GLY A 298 -8.46 4.02 -7.91
CA GLY A 298 -9.62 4.85 -8.24
C GLY A 298 -10.71 4.11 -9.02
N GLY A 299 -11.19 4.73 -10.08
CA GLY A 299 -12.20 4.15 -10.97
C GLY A 299 -13.26 5.13 -11.42
N THR A 300 -14.44 4.61 -11.77
CA THR A 300 -15.54 5.42 -12.34
C THR A 300 -16.08 6.47 -11.37
N HIS A 301 -16.11 6.20 -10.06
CA HIS A 301 -16.52 7.18 -9.04
C HIS A 301 -15.53 8.35 -8.91
N GLU A 302 -14.24 8.09 -9.01
CA GLU A 302 -13.21 9.13 -9.12
C GLU A 302 -13.43 10.01 -10.34
N GLN A 303 -13.72 9.40 -11.51
CA GLN A 303 -13.99 10.14 -12.73
C GLN A 303 -15.18 11.09 -12.58
N GLY A 304 -16.23 10.65 -11.90
CA GLY A 304 -17.40 11.48 -11.58
C GLY A 304 -17.06 12.68 -10.70
N LEU A 305 -16.29 12.47 -9.63
CA LEU A 305 -15.83 13.55 -8.76
C LEU A 305 -14.97 14.57 -9.53
N ARG A 306 -13.98 14.12 -10.28
CA ARG A 306 -13.11 14.99 -11.10
C ARG A 306 -13.92 15.81 -12.09
N ALA A 307 -14.92 15.20 -12.74
CA ALA A 307 -15.80 15.89 -13.68
C ALA A 307 -16.65 16.97 -12.98
N ALA A 308 -17.23 16.66 -11.82
CA ALA A 308 -18.02 17.61 -11.03
C ALA A 308 -17.19 18.84 -10.62
N LEU A 309 -16.00 18.62 -10.04
CA LEU A 309 -15.14 19.71 -9.60
C LEU A 309 -14.66 20.62 -10.74
N VAL A 310 -14.26 20.03 -11.87
CA VAL A 310 -13.83 20.82 -13.04
C VAL A 310 -14.97 21.63 -13.65
N LYS A 311 -16.15 21.00 -13.79
CA LYS A 311 -17.31 21.70 -14.37
C LYS A 311 -17.76 22.85 -13.46
N GLY A 312 -17.80 22.63 -12.14
CA GLY A 312 -18.18 23.64 -11.17
C GLY A 312 -17.22 24.83 -11.12
N ILE A 313 -15.88 24.56 -11.05
CA ILE A 313 -14.90 25.66 -11.00
C ILE A 313 -14.84 26.46 -12.30
N ARG A 314 -15.06 25.82 -13.47
CA ARG A 314 -15.18 26.51 -14.76
C ARG A 314 -16.43 27.38 -14.81
N ALA A 315 -17.59 26.85 -14.40
CA ALA A 315 -18.85 27.59 -14.33
C ALA A 315 -18.73 28.81 -13.39
N PHE A 316 -18.11 28.63 -12.23
CA PHE A 316 -17.81 29.75 -11.33
C PHE A 316 -16.86 30.77 -11.96
N GLY A 317 -15.83 30.33 -12.67
CA GLY A 317 -14.94 31.21 -13.43
C GLY A 317 -15.67 32.04 -14.47
N ASP A 318 -16.60 31.46 -15.20
CA ASP A 318 -17.48 32.19 -16.16
C ASP A 318 -18.37 33.19 -15.43
N LEU A 319 -18.95 32.82 -14.27
CA LEU A 319 -19.78 33.71 -13.43
C LEU A 319 -19.03 34.96 -12.98
N VAL A 320 -17.75 34.82 -12.59
CA VAL A 320 -16.91 35.94 -12.12
C VAL A 320 -16.14 36.63 -13.26
N GLY A 321 -16.40 36.29 -14.52
CA GLY A 321 -15.76 36.88 -15.70
C GLY A 321 -14.32 36.48 -15.97
N GLN A 322 -13.84 35.38 -15.36
CA GLN A 322 -12.46 34.89 -15.51
C GLN A 322 -12.31 34.00 -16.76
N LYS A 323 -11.98 34.61 -17.89
CA LYS A 323 -11.90 33.94 -19.21
C LYS A 323 -10.94 32.74 -19.28
N LYS A 324 -9.89 32.74 -18.44
CA LYS A 324 -8.91 31.63 -18.39
C LYS A 324 -9.50 30.36 -17.78
N ALA A 325 -10.60 30.43 -17.03
CA ALA A 325 -11.17 29.28 -16.34
C ALA A 325 -11.59 28.14 -17.27
N LYS A 326 -11.91 28.41 -18.52
CA LYS A 326 -12.24 27.40 -19.55
C LYS A 326 -11.09 26.42 -19.83
N ASP A 327 -9.83 26.83 -19.61
CA ASP A 327 -8.64 26.07 -19.88
C ASP A 327 -8.18 25.21 -18.68
N ILE A 328 -8.88 25.32 -17.53
CA ILE A 328 -8.66 24.49 -16.33
C ILE A 328 -8.93 23.02 -16.67
N THR A 329 -8.04 22.14 -16.28
CA THR A 329 -8.16 20.68 -16.45
C THR A 329 -8.46 19.98 -15.12
N PRO A 330 -8.89 18.70 -15.11
CA PRO A 330 -9.02 17.93 -13.87
C PRO A 330 -7.76 17.91 -13.01
N GLU A 331 -6.59 17.88 -13.64
CA GLU A 331 -5.31 17.89 -12.96
C GLU A 331 -5.07 19.20 -12.18
N ASP A 332 -5.46 20.34 -12.74
CA ASP A 332 -5.28 21.65 -12.10
C ASP A 332 -6.10 21.76 -10.80
N VAL A 333 -7.28 21.13 -10.75
CA VAL A 333 -8.15 21.12 -9.57
C VAL A 333 -7.69 20.09 -8.55
N MET A 334 -7.21 18.93 -9.04
CA MET A 334 -6.86 17.81 -8.18
C MET A 334 -5.46 17.92 -7.60
N THR A 335 -4.49 18.48 -8.36
CA THR A 335 -3.10 18.56 -7.91
C THR A 335 -2.98 19.32 -6.59
N GLY A 336 -2.43 18.68 -5.57
CA GLY A 336 -2.27 19.23 -4.22
C GLY A 336 -3.54 19.21 -3.37
N SER A 337 -4.67 18.71 -3.87
CA SER A 337 -5.84 18.51 -3.03
C SER A 337 -5.67 17.26 -2.15
N GLU A 338 -6.29 17.29 -0.99
CA GLU A 338 -6.48 16.12 -0.14
C GLU A 338 -7.97 15.78 -0.15
N LEU A 339 -8.28 14.58 -0.56
CA LEU A 339 -9.66 14.20 -0.74
C LEU A 339 -9.95 12.74 -0.33
N MET A 340 -11.19 12.59 0.11
CA MET A 340 -11.79 11.30 0.38
C MET A 340 -13.14 11.22 -0.32
N LEU A 341 -13.43 10.08 -0.93
CA LEU A 341 -14.70 9.79 -1.58
C LEU A 341 -15.16 8.40 -1.19
N SER A 342 -16.33 8.29 -0.58
CA SER A 342 -16.98 7.02 -0.23
C SER A 342 -18.28 6.88 -0.99
N LEU A 343 -18.36 5.87 -1.85
CA LEU A 343 -19.53 5.56 -2.65
C LEU A 343 -20.22 4.29 -2.12
N PHE A 344 -21.52 4.33 -1.92
CA PHE A 344 -22.35 3.16 -1.65
C PHE A 344 -23.29 2.94 -2.83
N ILE A 345 -23.16 1.80 -3.51
CA ILE A 345 -24.02 1.40 -4.63
C ILE A 345 -24.37 -0.08 -4.55
N ARG A 346 -25.43 -0.46 -5.26
CA ARG A 346 -25.79 -1.86 -5.45
C ARG A 346 -24.89 -2.49 -6.51
N ASP A 347 -24.54 -3.75 -6.31
CA ASP A 347 -23.82 -4.58 -7.28
C ASP A 347 -22.58 -3.90 -7.91
N PRO A 348 -21.64 -3.35 -7.13
CA PRO A 348 -20.46 -2.73 -7.69
C PRO A 348 -19.60 -3.73 -8.46
N GLN A 349 -19.09 -3.29 -9.61
CA GLN A 349 -18.17 -4.06 -10.44
C GLN A 349 -16.75 -3.56 -10.25
N PHE A 350 -15.81 -4.49 -10.05
CA PHE A 350 -14.39 -4.18 -9.87
C PHE A 350 -13.55 -4.85 -10.95
N GLN A 351 -12.37 -4.31 -11.20
CA GLN A 351 -11.46 -4.82 -12.23
C GLN A 351 -10.81 -6.16 -11.84
N SER A 352 -10.63 -6.44 -10.54
CA SER A 352 -9.91 -7.61 -10.02
C SER A 352 -10.56 -8.16 -8.76
N GLN A 353 -10.14 -9.34 -8.32
CA GLN A 353 -10.57 -9.93 -7.05
C GLN A 353 -10.13 -9.09 -5.83
N THR A 354 -9.02 -8.38 -5.94
CA THR A 354 -8.51 -7.45 -4.90
C THR A 354 -9.32 -6.16 -4.81
N LYS A 355 -10.24 -5.91 -5.75
CA LYS A 355 -11.17 -4.78 -5.79
C LYS A 355 -10.47 -3.40 -5.85
N ASP A 356 -9.24 -3.34 -6.36
CA ASP A 356 -8.41 -2.14 -6.36
C ASP A 356 -8.98 -0.99 -7.21
N ARG A 357 -9.86 -1.31 -8.19
CA ARG A 357 -10.45 -0.32 -9.09
C ARG A 357 -11.93 -0.58 -9.36
N LEU A 358 -12.76 0.46 -9.18
CA LEU A 358 -14.19 0.41 -9.52
C LEU A 358 -14.41 0.60 -11.03
N THR A 359 -15.23 -0.28 -11.63
CA THR A 359 -15.55 -0.24 -13.08
C THR A 359 -17.04 -0.09 -13.38
N SER A 360 -17.90 0.03 -12.37
CA SER A 360 -19.35 0.22 -12.53
C SER A 360 -19.65 1.43 -13.45
N PRO A 361 -20.29 1.27 -14.62
CA PRO A 361 -20.42 2.34 -15.61
C PRO A 361 -21.23 3.55 -15.10
N ASP A 362 -22.30 3.29 -14.33
CA ASP A 362 -23.20 4.34 -13.83
C ASP A 362 -22.61 5.17 -12.68
N ALA A 363 -21.59 4.68 -11.99
CA ALA A 363 -21.01 5.34 -10.83
C ALA A 363 -20.45 6.74 -11.16
N ALA A 364 -19.85 6.93 -12.34
CA ALA A 364 -19.33 8.22 -12.73
C ALA A 364 -20.43 9.28 -12.83
N ARG A 365 -21.56 8.94 -13.46
CA ARG A 365 -22.70 9.84 -13.63
C ARG A 365 -23.40 10.12 -12.30
N LEU A 366 -23.61 9.10 -11.48
CA LEU A 366 -24.24 9.25 -10.17
C LEU A 366 -23.44 10.19 -9.28
N VAL A 367 -22.14 10.00 -9.19
CA VAL A 367 -21.22 10.83 -8.39
C VAL A 367 -21.14 12.24 -8.95
N GLU A 368 -20.98 12.40 -10.27
CA GLU A 368 -20.92 13.73 -10.90
C GLU A 368 -22.19 14.55 -10.59
N ASN A 369 -23.37 13.97 -10.81
CA ASN A 369 -24.63 14.67 -10.59
C ASN A 369 -24.84 15.04 -9.13
N ALA A 370 -24.50 14.12 -8.19
CA ALA A 370 -24.68 14.38 -6.78
C ALA A 370 -23.73 15.48 -6.26
N ILE A 371 -22.49 15.51 -6.72
CA ILE A 371 -21.48 16.43 -6.18
C ILE A 371 -21.55 17.81 -6.84
N ARG A 372 -21.92 17.88 -8.11
CA ARG A 372 -21.86 19.12 -8.88
C ARG A 372 -22.68 20.24 -8.27
N ASP A 373 -23.95 20.01 -7.96
CA ASP A 373 -24.83 21.05 -7.42
C ASP A 373 -24.34 21.54 -6.05
N HIS A 374 -23.84 20.64 -5.21
CA HIS A 374 -23.22 20.99 -3.94
C HIS A 374 -21.95 21.82 -4.11
N PHE A 375 -21.13 21.52 -5.13
CA PHE A 375 -19.91 22.28 -5.39
C PHE A 375 -20.21 23.67 -5.95
N ASP A 376 -21.19 23.79 -6.84
CA ASP A 376 -21.65 25.07 -7.35
C ASP A 376 -22.17 25.96 -6.21
N HIS A 377 -22.94 25.41 -5.25
CA HIS A 377 -23.34 26.11 -4.04
C HIS A 377 -22.15 26.49 -3.15
N PHE A 378 -21.23 25.56 -2.91
CA PHE A 378 -20.03 25.82 -2.11
C PHE A 378 -19.22 27.01 -2.64
N LEU A 379 -19.11 27.16 -3.96
CA LEU A 379 -18.40 28.27 -4.59
C LEU A 379 -19.19 29.58 -4.58
N ALA A 380 -20.52 29.51 -4.76
CA ALA A 380 -21.37 30.68 -4.90
C ALA A 380 -21.84 31.28 -3.54
N ASP A 381 -22.03 30.44 -2.53
CA ASP A 381 -22.49 30.86 -1.20
C ASP A 381 -21.49 31.82 -0.51
N ASN A 382 -20.21 31.68 -0.77
CA ASN A 382 -19.18 32.60 -0.34
C ASN A 382 -18.25 32.95 -1.50
N MET A 383 -18.48 34.14 -2.09
CA MET A 383 -17.73 34.60 -3.28
C MET A 383 -16.22 34.78 -3.03
N GLU A 384 -15.79 35.08 -1.80
CA GLU A 384 -14.37 35.18 -1.44
C GLU A 384 -13.73 33.80 -1.45
N ARG A 385 -14.39 32.81 -0.85
CA ARG A 385 -13.97 31.40 -0.88
C ARG A 385 -13.86 30.87 -2.32
N GLY A 386 -14.89 31.12 -3.14
CA GLY A 386 -14.88 30.72 -4.53
C GLY A 386 -13.75 31.36 -5.33
N ARG A 387 -13.48 32.65 -5.12
CA ARG A 387 -12.36 33.36 -5.76
C ARG A 387 -11.00 32.86 -5.28
N ALA A 388 -10.85 32.57 -3.99
CA ALA A 388 -9.60 32.04 -3.44
C ALA A 388 -9.29 30.68 -4.06
N LEU A 389 -10.27 29.76 -4.14
CA LEU A 389 -10.09 28.46 -4.78
C LEU A 389 -9.81 28.60 -6.28
N LEU A 390 -10.55 29.45 -6.98
CA LEU A 390 -10.30 29.70 -8.40
C LEU A 390 -8.88 30.25 -8.64
N GLY A 391 -8.41 31.19 -7.82
CA GLY A 391 -7.04 31.71 -7.88
C GLY A 391 -6.01 30.60 -7.72
N PHE A 392 -6.16 29.78 -6.69
CA PHE A 392 -5.30 28.63 -6.43
C PHE A 392 -5.23 27.65 -7.62
N VAL A 393 -6.37 27.34 -8.23
CA VAL A 393 -6.45 26.44 -9.40
C VAL A 393 -5.83 27.09 -10.64
N LEU A 394 -6.04 28.39 -10.84
CA LEU A 394 -5.44 29.12 -11.95
C LEU A 394 -3.90 29.20 -11.86
N ASP A 395 -3.36 29.37 -10.67
CA ASP A 395 -1.90 29.33 -10.46
C ASP A 395 -1.31 27.97 -10.87
N ARG A 396 -1.99 26.87 -10.55
CA ARG A 396 -1.59 25.53 -10.96
C ARG A 396 -1.74 25.32 -12.47
N MET A 397 -2.81 25.82 -13.07
CA MET A 397 -2.99 25.82 -14.52
C MET A 397 -1.88 26.60 -15.21
N ASP A 398 -1.57 27.82 -14.76
CA ASP A 398 -0.50 28.66 -15.34
C ASP A 398 0.87 27.95 -15.19
N GLU A 399 1.12 27.26 -14.07
CA GLU A 399 2.33 26.45 -13.91
C GLU A 399 2.37 25.27 -14.90
N ARG A 400 1.25 24.52 -15.07
CA ARG A 400 1.14 23.46 -16.06
C ARG A 400 1.38 23.96 -17.48
N LEU A 401 0.76 25.09 -17.85
CA LEU A 401 0.91 25.70 -19.18
C LEU A 401 2.35 26.19 -19.41
N ARG A 402 2.99 26.79 -18.40
CA ARG A 402 4.41 27.17 -18.46
C ARG A 402 5.30 25.97 -18.68
N ARG A 403 5.11 24.90 -17.91
CA ARG A 403 5.83 23.63 -18.09
C ARG A 403 5.62 23.04 -19.48
N ARG A 404 4.40 23.16 -20.03
CA ARG A 404 4.09 22.69 -21.41
C ARG A 404 4.78 23.55 -22.47
N ALA A 405 4.76 24.87 -22.34
CA ALA A 405 5.45 25.80 -23.25
C ALA A 405 6.97 25.56 -23.26
N GLU A 406 7.59 25.37 -22.08
CA GLU A 406 9.01 25.01 -21.96
C GLU A 406 9.33 23.68 -22.67
N ARG A 407 8.40 22.73 -22.65
CA ARG A 407 8.52 21.45 -23.41
C ARG A 407 8.45 21.68 -24.91
N GLU A 408 7.56 22.53 -25.39
CA GLU A 408 7.40 22.82 -26.83
C GLU A 408 8.60 23.59 -27.39
N VAL A 409 9.16 24.54 -26.64
CA VAL A 409 10.40 25.22 -27.03
C VAL A 409 11.54 24.23 -27.14
N LYS A 410 11.68 23.30 -26.18
CA LYS A 410 12.68 22.21 -26.28
C LYS A 410 12.41 21.22 -27.42
N ARG A 411 11.15 20.96 -27.80
CA ARG A 411 10.81 20.13 -28.96
C ARG A 411 11.15 20.82 -30.30
N LYS A 412 10.88 22.10 -30.43
CA LYS A 412 11.21 22.86 -31.66
C LYS A 412 12.72 22.99 -31.90
N THR A 413 13.52 22.99 -30.83
CA THR A 413 14.99 22.92 -30.91
C THR A 413 15.53 21.49 -31.08
N ALA A 414 14.71 20.45 -30.91
CA ALA A 414 15.10 19.04 -30.95
C ALA A 414 14.75 18.32 -32.25
N THR A 415 14.37 19.03 -33.35
CA THR A 415 14.12 18.43 -34.68
C THR A 415 15.38 17.96 -35.44
N ASN A 416 16.51 17.87 -34.75
CA ASN A 416 17.64 17.09 -35.20
C ASN A 416 17.72 15.81 -34.36
N LYS A 417 17.71 14.65 -35.02
CA LYS A 417 17.96 13.31 -34.46
C LYS A 417 19.08 13.36 -33.41
N ARG A 418 18.77 13.62 -32.15
CA ARG A 418 19.67 13.38 -31.04
C ARG A 418 19.30 12.01 -30.47
N SER A 419 20.11 11.00 -30.78
CA SER A 419 20.30 9.87 -29.89
C SER A 419 20.31 10.40 -28.46
N LEU A 420 19.54 9.80 -27.52
CA LEU A 420 19.64 10.10 -26.10
C LEU A 420 21.13 10.13 -25.73
N ARG A 421 21.67 11.32 -25.46
CA ARG A 421 23.02 11.42 -24.90
C ARG A 421 22.89 11.01 -23.46
N LEU A 422 23.22 9.75 -23.19
CA LEU A 422 23.29 9.27 -21.82
C LEU A 422 24.37 10.05 -21.03
N PRO A 423 24.22 10.19 -19.70
CA PRO A 423 25.24 10.84 -18.89
C PRO A 423 26.61 10.23 -19.11
N GLY A 424 27.65 11.06 -19.30
CA GLY A 424 29.00 10.55 -19.59
C GLY A 424 29.60 9.67 -18.50
N LYS A 425 29.08 9.79 -17.26
CA LYS A 425 29.48 8.97 -16.11
C LYS A 425 28.73 7.62 -16.02
N LEU A 426 27.61 7.44 -16.73
CA LEU A 426 26.88 6.20 -16.77
C LEU A 426 27.68 5.14 -17.53
N THR A 427 27.91 4.00 -16.91
CA THR A 427 28.45 2.82 -17.57
C THR A 427 27.30 1.83 -17.79
N ASP A 428 26.70 1.88 -18.96
CA ASP A 428 25.48 1.14 -19.30
C ASP A 428 25.71 -0.37 -19.48
N CYS A 429 24.65 -1.16 -19.42
CA CYS A 429 24.65 -2.58 -19.75
C CYS A 429 24.41 -2.81 -21.25
N ALA A 430 24.74 -4.01 -21.72
CA ALA A 430 24.64 -4.35 -23.13
C ALA A 430 23.28 -4.92 -23.57
N ALA A 431 22.33 -5.13 -22.63
CA ALA A 431 21.01 -5.68 -22.96
C ALA A 431 20.14 -4.68 -23.68
N ASP A 432 19.43 -5.12 -24.72
CA ASP A 432 18.52 -4.30 -25.51
C ASP A 432 17.12 -4.16 -24.89
N SER A 433 16.77 -5.00 -23.91
CA SER A 433 15.48 -5.00 -23.20
C SER A 433 15.69 -4.64 -21.72
N PRO A 434 14.79 -3.84 -21.10
CA PRO A 434 14.83 -3.56 -19.67
C PRO A 434 14.71 -4.79 -18.78
N ALA A 435 14.02 -5.84 -19.24
CA ALA A 435 13.72 -7.02 -18.43
C ALA A 435 14.98 -7.69 -17.88
N GLY A 436 15.04 -7.83 -16.55
CA GLY A 436 16.19 -8.42 -15.85
C GLY A 436 17.43 -7.55 -15.78
N THR A 437 17.38 -6.27 -16.24
CA THR A 437 18.49 -5.34 -16.13
C THR A 437 18.46 -4.55 -14.83
N GLU A 438 19.61 -4.08 -14.38
CA GLU A 438 19.79 -3.43 -13.09
C GLU A 438 20.65 -2.17 -13.23
N LEU A 439 20.20 -1.07 -12.62
CA LEU A 439 21.01 0.13 -12.47
C LEU A 439 21.49 0.24 -11.02
N PHE A 440 22.78 0.17 -10.79
CA PHE A 440 23.38 0.45 -9.50
C PHE A 440 23.75 1.94 -9.42
N ILE A 441 23.16 2.63 -8.47
CA ILE A 441 23.49 4.00 -8.10
C ILE A 441 24.52 3.91 -6.98
N VAL A 442 25.77 4.31 -7.26
CA VAL A 442 26.92 4.04 -6.39
C VAL A 442 27.49 5.34 -5.87
N GLU A 443 27.79 5.39 -4.58
CA GLU A 443 28.42 6.52 -3.94
C GLU A 443 29.89 6.66 -4.35
N GLY A 444 30.21 7.83 -4.92
CA GLY A 444 31.58 8.22 -5.28
C GLY A 444 32.19 7.51 -6.49
N ASP A 445 33.25 8.10 -7.01
CA ASP A 445 33.98 7.56 -8.18
C ASP A 445 34.81 6.33 -7.81
N SER A 446 35.29 6.23 -6.56
CA SER A 446 36.12 5.10 -6.11
C SER A 446 35.33 3.79 -6.07
N ALA A 447 34.23 3.77 -5.33
CA ALA A 447 33.34 2.62 -5.29
C ALA A 447 32.69 2.35 -6.67
N GLY A 448 32.39 3.41 -7.44
CA GLY A 448 31.97 3.33 -8.83
C GLY A 448 32.99 2.60 -9.72
N GLY A 449 34.30 2.80 -9.49
CA GLY A 449 35.37 2.10 -10.19
C GLY A 449 35.41 0.59 -9.91
N SER A 450 35.30 0.21 -8.63
CA SER A 450 35.22 -1.20 -8.21
C SER A 450 33.94 -1.87 -8.75
N ALA A 451 32.79 -1.18 -8.67
CA ALA A 451 31.50 -1.68 -9.17
C ALA A 451 31.51 -1.88 -10.71
N LYS A 452 32.16 -0.99 -11.46
CA LYS A 452 32.33 -1.14 -12.93
C LYS A 452 33.12 -2.39 -13.30
N GLN A 453 34.08 -2.79 -12.48
CA GLN A 453 34.85 -4.02 -12.68
C GLN A 453 34.10 -5.27 -12.21
N ALA A 454 33.33 -5.16 -11.14
CA ALA A 454 32.56 -6.23 -10.51
C ALA A 454 31.31 -6.66 -11.31
N ARG A 455 30.70 -5.73 -12.05
CA ARG A 455 29.39 -5.89 -12.68
C ARG A 455 29.32 -6.99 -13.73
N ASP A 456 28.16 -7.54 -13.93
CA ASP A 456 27.82 -8.23 -15.18
C ASP A 456 27.55 -7.18 -16.28
N ARG A 457 28.43 -7.12 -17.27
CA ARG A 457 28.35 -6.15 -18.38
C ARG A 457 27.06 -6.31 -19.21
N LYS A 458 26.45 -7.48 -19.17
CA LYS A 458 25.27 -7.80 -19.97
C LYS A 458 24.00 -7.17 -19.39
N THR A 459 23.85 -7.23 -18.06
CA THR A 459 22.60 -6.89 -17.38
C THR A 459 22.72 -5.77 -16.35
N GLN A 460 23.96 -5.39 -15.95
CA GLN A 460 24.15 -4.42 -14.87
C GLN A 460 24.82 -3.14 -15.38
N ALA A 461 24.17 -2.01 -15.09
CA ALA A 461 24.66 -0.66 -15.36
C ALA A 461 25.11 0.02 -14.04
N ILE A 462 26.10 0.91 -14.12
CA ILE A 462 26.64 1.65 -12.97
C ILE A 462 26.53 3.15 -13.22
N LEU A 463 25.91 3.87 -12.28
CA LEU A 463 25.86 5.32 -12.23
C LEU A 463 26.51 5.82 -10.93
N PRO A 464 27.76 6.29 -10.95
CA PRO A 464 28.37 6.91 -9.77
C PRO A 464 27.74 8.29 -9.51
N ILE A 465 27.48 8.59 -8.23
CA ILE A 465 26.99 9.88 -7.76
C ILE A 465 28.11 10.54 -6.96
N ARG A 466 28.39 11.82 -7.22
CA ARG A 466 29.41 12.58 -6.52
C ARG A 466 28.83 13.33 -5.34
N GLY A 467 29.08 12.81 -4.14
CA GLY A 467 28.65 13.43 -2.88
C GLY A 467 27.13 13.39 -2.68
N LYS A 468 26.66 14.19 -1.74
CA LYS A 468 25.25 14.28 -1.36
C LYS A 468 24.44 15.01 -2.45
N ILE A 469 23.40 14.37 -2.97
CA ILE A 469 22.50 15.02 -3.92
C ILE A 469 21.68 16.09 -3.22
N LEU A 470 21.11 17.00 -4.01
CA LEU A 470 20.22 18.04 -3.51
C LEU A 470 19.01 17.41 -2.80
N ASN A 471 18.70 17.87 -1.58
CA ASN A 471 17.48 17.50 -0.89
C ASN A 471 16.26 18.09 -1.61
N VAL A 472 15.51 17.26 -2.32
CA VAL A 472 14.36 17.69 -3.13
C VAL A 472 13.16 18.12 -2.27
N ALA A 473 13.05 17.63 -1.01
CA ALA A 473 11.98 18.02 -0.10
C ALA A 473 12.08 19.50 0.33
N SER A 474 13.29 20.05 0.38
CA SER A 474 13.51 21.45 0.76
C SER A 474 13.84 22.37 -0.41
N ALA A 475 14.04 21.83 -1.62
CA ALA A 475 14.48 22.59 -2.79
C ALA A 475 13.30 23.06 -3.66
N SER A 476 13.47 24.19 -4.34
CA SER A 476 12.54 24.61 -5.38
C SER A 476 12.71 23.79 -6.66
N SER A 477 11.64 23.61 -7.43
CA SER A 477 11.67 22.86 -8.71
C SER A 477 12.76 23.37 -9.67
N ALA A 478 13.04 24.69 -9.67
CA ALA A 478 14.10 25.28 -10.49
C ALA A 478 15.50 24.79 -10.06
N LYS A 479 15.76 24.66 -8.75
CA LYS A 479 17.02 24.14 -8.21
C LYS A 479 17.18 22.64 -8.50
N ILE A 480 16.08 21.87 -8.43
CA ILE A 480 16.08 20.44 -8.75
C ILE A 480 16.48 20.24 -10.21
N LEU A 481 15.89 20.99 -11.15
CA LEU A 481 16.20 20.90 -12.57
C LEU A 481 17.62 21.40 -12.93
N ALA A 482 18.19 22.30 -12.14
CA ALA A 482 19.54 22.82 -12.33
C ALA A 482 20.63 21.90 -11.72
N ASN A 483 20.25 20.93 -10.88
CA ASN A 483 21.22 20.03 -10.26
C ASN A 483 21.64 18.95 -11.25
N GLN A 484 22.97 18.87 -11.53
CA GLN A 484 23.53 17.97 -12.52
C GLN A 484 23.39 16.48 -12.13
N GLU A 485 23.57 16.16 -10.84
CA GLU A 485 23.45 14.77 -10.35
C GLU A 485 22.03 14.24 -10.52
N ILE A 486 21.03 15.06 -10.20
CA ILE A 486 19.61 14.74 -10.40
C ILE A 486 19.28 14.65 -11.90
N ALA A 487 19.78 15.58 -12.71
CA ALA A 487 19.56 15.56 -14.15
C ALA A 487 20.14 14.29 -14.80
N ASP A 488 21.35 13.90 -14.39
CA ASP A 488 21.99 12.68 -14.85
C ASP A 488 21.22 11.42 -14.43
N LEU A 489 20.69 11.39 -13.20
CA LEU A 489 19.86 10.28 -12.71
C LEU A 489 18.56 10.14 -13.52
N ILE A 490 17.82 11.25 -13.71
CA ILE A 490 16.59 11.26 -14.51
C ILE A 490 16.88 10.80 -15.95
N GLN A 491 17.97 11.27 -16.53
CA GLN A 491 18.38 10.92 -17.89
C GLN A 491 18.79 9.44 -18.01
N ALA A 492 19.49 8.90 -17.01
CA ALA A 492 19.89 7.50 -16.97
C ALA A 492 18.67 6.57 -16.89
N LEU A 493 17.65 6.94 -16.11
CA LEU A 493 16.42 6.17 -15.95
C LEU A 493 15.51 6.23 -17.19
N GLY A 494 15.47 7.36 -17.88
CA GLY A 494 14.74 7.56 -19.13
C GLY A 494 13.22 7.69 -19.00
N CYS A 495 12.63 7.41 -17.84
CA CYS A 495 11.17 7.34 -17.62
C CYS A 495 10.51 8.67 -17.24
N GLY A 496 11.26 9.76 -17.10
CA GLY A 496 10.74 11.04 -16.63
C GLY A 496 10.43 11.08 -15.13
N THR A 497 9.85 12.18 -14.65
CA THR A 497 9.51 12.41 -13.24
C THR A 497 8.09 12.91 -13.09
N ARG A 498 7.46 12.69 -11.95
CA ARG A 498 6.09 13.16 -11.59
C ARG A 498 5.09 12.85 -12.72
N ASP A 499 4.37 13.88 -13.20
CA ASP A 499 3.37 13.75 -14.27
C ASP A 499 3.95 13.29 -15.63
N ARG A 500 5.28 13.23 -15.74
CA ARG A 500 5.99 12.76 -16.95
C ARG A 500 6.49 11.33 -16.82
N PHE A 501 6.23 10.71 -15.71
CA PHE A 501 6.67 9.35 -15.48
C PHE A 501 5.95 8.40 -16.44
N ASP A 502 6.72 7.76 -17.31
CA ASP A 502 6.27 6.72 -18.22
C ASP A 502 6.93 5.40 -17.83
N PRO A 503 6.17 4.47 -17.25
CA PRO A 503 6.71 3.16 -16.86
C PRO A 503 7.29 2.36 -18.03
N GLN A 504 6.77 2.57 -19.25
CA GLN A 504 7.23 1.85 -20.44
C GLN A 504 8.57 2.38 -20.96
N ALA A 505 8.91 3.62 -20.61
CA ALA A 505 10.18 4.23 -20.95
C ALA A 505 11.30 3.96 -19.93
N LEU A 506 10.98 3.24 -18.84
CA LEU A 506 11.97 2.87 -17.82
C LEU A 506 13.03 1.93 -18.42
N ARG A 507 14.30 2.32 -18.30
CA ARG A 507 15.41 1.62 -18.97
C ARG A 507 15.91 0.40 -18.23
N TYR A 508 15.59 0.25 -16.95
CA TYR A 508 16.07 -0.84 -16.10
C TYR A 508 14.91 -1.44 -15.29
N ASP A 509 14.95 -2.76 -15.11
CA ASP A 509 13.98 -3.50 -14.31
C ASP A 509 14.13 -3.22 -12.81
N ARG A 510 15.39 -3.07 -12.34
CA ARG A 510 15.68 -2.77 -10.94
C ARG A 510 16.65 -1.59 -10.81
N ILE A 511 16.34 -0.71 -9.88
CA ILE A 511 17.19 0.40 -9.47
C ILE A 511 17.69 0.10 -8.06
N ILE A 512 18.99 0.01 -7.89
CA ILE A 512 19.62 -0.44 -6.65
C ILE A 512 20.51 0.68 -6.13
N VAL A 513 20.17 1.24 -4.98
CA VAL A 513 21.01 2.21 -4.27
C VAL A 513 22.07 1.43 -3.50
N MET A 514 23.33 1.78 -3.72
CA MET A 514 24.49 1.16 -3.11
C MET A 514 25.38 2.24 -2.52
N SER A 515 25.24 2.49 -1.23
CA SER A 515 25.98 3.49 -0.44
C SER A 515 26.86 2.81 0.61
N ASP A 516 27.84 3.55 1.12
CA ASP A 516 28.70 3.09 2.20
C ASP A 516 27.90 2.83 3.49
N ALA A 517 28.42 1.97 4.35
CA ALA A 517 27.78 1.60 5.61
C ALA A 517 28.11 2.57 6.76
N ASP A 518 28.29 3.84 6.46
CA ASP A 518 28.55 4.92 7.40
C ASP A 518 27.39 5.94 7.43
N VAL A 519 27.50 6.96 8.28
CA VAL A 519 26.47 8.00 8.44
C VAL A 519 26.28 8.83 7.17
N ASP A 520 27.34 9.05 6.38
CA ASP A 520 27.26 9.78 5.12
C ASP A 520 26.56 8.96 4.04
N GLY A 521 26.87 7.67 3.92
CA GLY A 521 26.19 6.76 3.00
C GLY A 521 24.71 6.57 3.35
N ALA A 522 24.38 6.48 4.64
CA ALA A 522 22.97 6.45 5.09
C ALA A 522 22.23 7.74 4.72
N HIS A 523 22.89 8.90 4.82
CA HIS A 523 22.32 10.17 4.40
C HIS A 523 22.12 10.24 2.88
N ILE A 524 23.07 9.77 2.08
CA ILE A 524 22.95 9.71 0.61
C ILE A 524 21.80 8.78 0.21
N ALA A 525 21.68 7.61 0.83
CA ALA A 525 20.56 6.71 0.61
C ALA A 525 19.21 7.38 0.94
N THR A 526 19.14 8.11 2.06
CA THR A 526 17.94 8.84 2.47
C THR A 526 17.57 9.95 1.47
N LEU A 527 18.56 10.71 0.97
CA LEU A 527 18.32 11.72 -0.06
C LEU A 527 17.82 11.11 -1.37
N LEU A 528 18.37 9.98 -1.78
CA LEU A 528 17.92 9.24 -2.96
C LEU A 528 16.50 8.67 -2.77
N MET A 529 16.21 8.08 -1.61
CA MET A 529 14.85 7.62 -1.30
C MET A 529 13.85 8.76 -1.31
N THR A 530 14.21 9.94 -0.74
CA THR A 530 13.39 11.15 -0.78
C THR A 530 13.15 11.61 -2.22
N PHE A 531 14.19 11.57 -3.07
CA PHE A 531 14.06 11.88 -4.50
C PHE A 531 13.09 10.92 -5.20
N PHE A 532 13.24 9.60 -5.05
CA PHE A 532 12.34 8.64 -5.66
C PHE A 532 10.92 8.75 -5.12
N PHE A 533 10.77 8.98 -3.83
CA PHE A 533 9.47 9.16 -3.20
C PHE A 533 8.71 10.37 -3.76
N GLN A 534 9.39 11.52 -3.95
CA GLN A 534 8.75 12.76 -4.39
C GLN A 534 8.67 12.89 -5.91
N GLU A 535 9.70 12.46 -6.63
CA GLU A 535 9.79 12.68 -8.08
C GLU A 535 9.34 11.48 -8.91
N MET A 536 9.40 10.25 -8.36
CA MET A 536 9.07 9.01 -9.08
C MET A 536 8.31 8.01 -8.18
N PRO A 537 7.21 8.41 -7.49
CA PRO A 537 6.49 7.51 -6.57
C PRO A 537 5.96 6.24 -7.25
N ASP A 538 5.59 6.30 -8.51
CA ASP A 538 5.10 5.13 -9.25
C ASP A 538 6.20 4.09 -9.52
N LEU A 539 7.45 4.51 -9.65
CA LEU A 539 8.60 3.59 -9.73
C LEU A 539 8.73 2.78 -8.42
N VAL A 540 8.56 3.46 -7.28
CA VAL A 540 8.59 2.80 -5.96
C VAL A 540 7.39 1.88 -5.77
N ARG A 541 6.17 2.32 -6.10
CA ARG A 541 4.94 1.50 -6.00
C ARG A 541 5.01 0.22 -6.84
N ARG A 542 5.61 0.30 -8.02
CA ARG A 542 5.83 -0.86 -8.90
C ARG A 542 6.93 -1.79 -8.42
N GLY A 543 7.69 -1.38 -7.39
CA GLY A 543 8.71 -2.19 -6.74
C GLY A 543 10.00 -2.31 -7.51
N HIS A 544 10.36 -1.28 -8.26
CA HIS A 544 11.62 -1.21 -9.00
C HIS A 544 12.80 -0.71 -8.16
N LEU A 545 12.56 -0.14 -6.95
CA LEU A 545 13.59 0.45 -6.10
C LEU A 545 14.06 -0.51 -5.01
N TYR A 546 15.37 -0.63 -4.86
CA TYR A 546 16.03 -1.49 -3.88
C TYR A 546 17.21 -0.78 -3.19
N LEU A 547 17.49 -1.18 -1.95
CA LEU A 547 18.71 -0.85 -1.22
C LEU A 547 19.62 -2.08 -1.18
N ALA A 548 20.86 -1.96 -1.61
CA ALA A 548 21.86 -3.01 -1.45
C ALA A 548 22.27 -3.11 0.03
N GLN A 549 22.54 -4.31 0.49
CA GLN A 549 23.09 -4.59 1.81
C GLN A 549 24.47 -5.23 1.69
N PRO A 550 25.53 -4.42 1.49
CA PRO A 550 26.88 -4.94 1.54
C PRO A 550 27.22 -5.46 2.94
N PRO A 551 28.10 -6.47 3.07
CA PRO A 551 28.50 -6.97 4.38
C PRO A 551 29.40 -5.96 5.10
N LEU A 552 29.26 -5.89 6.43
CA LEU A 552 30.13 -5.09 7.29
C LEU A 552 31.43 -5.80 7.66
N TYR A 553 31.43 -7.14 7.68
CA TYR A 553 32.57 -7.92 8.13
C TYR A 553 32.93 -9.04 7.17
N ARG A 554 34.23 -9.32 7.08
CA ARG A 554 34.78 -10.55 6.54
C ARG A 554 35.47 -11.34 7.66
N LEU A 555 34.99 -12.54 7.89
CA LEU A 555 35.58 -13.48 8.83
C LEU A 555 36.39 -14.52 8.07
N THR A 556 37.65 -14.68 8.44
CA THR A 556 38.56 -15.61 7.76
C THR A 556 39.19 -16.59 8.76
N ALA A 557 39.10 -17.88 8.45
CA ALA A 557 39.79 -18.93 9.20
C ALA A 557 40.50 -19.88 8.19
N GLY A 558 41.81 -19.75 8.09
CA GLY A 558 42.61 -20.47 7.09
C GLY A 558 42.27 -20.03 5.67
N ALA A 559 41.86 -20.97 4.81
CA ALA A 559 41.46 -20.67 3.43
C ALA A 559 39.97 -20.31 3.25
N ARG A 560 39.16 -20.36 4.32
CA ARG A 560 37.72 -20.09 4.25
C ARG A 560 37.42 -18.70 4.75
N SER A 561 36.71 -17.91 3.93
CA SER A 561 36.16 -16.61 4.30
C SER A 561 34.64 -16.65 4.20
N ILE A 562 33.96 -16.04 5.20
CA ILE A 562 32.52 -15.84 5.24
C ILE A 562 32.27 -14.36 5.53
N TYR A 563 31.21 -13.82 4.93
CA TYR A 563 30.85 -12.42 5.11
C TYR A 563 29.65 -12.30 6.06
N ALA A 564 29.72 -11.36 7.00
CA ALA A 564 28.64 -11.03 7.92
C ALA A 564 28.06 -9.65 7.62
N ARG A 565 26.76 -9.53 7.69
CA ARG A 565 26.01 -8.30 7.39
C ARG A 565 26.14 -7.28 8.52
N ASP A 566 26.06 -7.75 9.76
CA ASP A 566 26.00 -6.99 10.99
C ASP A 566 26.68 -7.75 12.14
N ASP A 567 26.70 -7.18 13.33
CA ASP A 567 27.33 -7.76 14.50
C ASP A 567 26.64 -9.04 14.99
N GLU A 568 25.30 -9.12 14.89
CA GLU A 568 24.55 -10.33 15.25
C GLU A 568 24.91 -11.49 14.33
N HIS A 569 24.89 -11.26 13.03
CA HIS A 569 25.24 -12.27 12.02
C HIS A 569 26.71 -12.68 12.16
N ARG A 570 27.62 -11.74 12.52
CA ARG A 570 29.00 -12.05 12.84
C ARG A 570 29.12 -13.01 14.02
N ALA A 571 28.42 -12.71 15.12
CA ALA A 571 28.43 -13.56 16.31
C ALA A 571 27.84 -14.95 16.05
N GLU A 572 26.83 -15.05 15.18
CA GLU A 572 26.24 -16.31 14.74
C GLU A 572 27.25 -17.14 13.94
N ILE A 573 27.92 -16.54 12.94
CA ILE A 573 28.93 -17.21 12.10
C ILE A 573 30.10 -17.69 12.97
N GLU A 574 30.56 -16.89 13.93
CA GLU A 574 31.65 -17.30 14.85
C GLU A 574 31.26 -18.53 15.68
N LYS A 575 30.00 -18.61 16.13
CA LYS A 575 29.48 -19.73 16.94
C LYS A 575 29.18 -20.99 16.12
N THR A 576 28.74 -20.84 14.87
CA THR A 576 28.28 -21.96 14.03
C THR A 576 29.36 -22.46 13.10
N GLU A 577 29.88 -21.58 12.22
CA GLU A 577 30.76 -21.94 11.11
C GLU A 577 32.24 -22.03 11.51
N PHE A 578 32.64 -21.25 12.51
CA PHE A 578 34.02 -21.14 12.97
C PHE A 578 34.23 -21.58 14.43
N LYS A 579 33.28 -22.35 14.99
CA LYS A 579 33.34 -22.83 16.37
C LYS A 579 34.72 -23.45 16.70
N GLY A 580 35.42 -22.87 17.69
CA GLY A 580 36.74 -23.34 18.14
C GLY A 580 37.92 -23.05 17.24
N LYS A 581 37.74 -22.24 16.19
CA LYS A 581 38.83 -21.81 15.27
C LYS A 581 39.23 -20.36 15.60
N LYS A 582 40.47 -20.03 15.37
CA LYS A 582 40.94 -18.65 15.43
C LYS A 582 40.48 -17.95 14.16
N VAL A 583 39.63 -16.94 14.32
CA VAL A 583 39.02 -16.15 13.23
C VAL A 583 39.71 -14.81 13.17
N GLU A 584 40.12 -14.42 11.96
CA GLU A 584 40.54 -13.06 11.64
C GLU A 584 39.31 -12.29 11.13
N VAL A 585 38.96 -11.18 11.78
CA VAL A 585 37.81 -10.34 11.44
C VAL A 585 38.34 -9.05 10.81
N ALA A 586 37.94 -8.81 9.58
CA ALA A 586 38.16 -7.54 8.89
C ALA A 586 36.83 -6.79 8.75
N ARG A 587 36.76 -5.54 9.21
CA ARG A 587 35.60 -4.66 9.05
C ARG A 587 35.78 -3.81 7.79
N PHE A 588 34.74 -3.73 6.95
CA PHE A 588 34.68 -2.80 5.82
C PHE A 588 34.04 -1.50 6.29
N LYS A 589 34.73 -0.38 6.15
CA LYS A 589 34.21 0.97 6.46
C LYS A 589 33.37 1.52 5.30
N GLY A 590 33.67 1.09 4.06
CA GLY A 590 32.94 1.51 2.89
C GLY A 590 33.18 0.58 1.69
N LEU A 591 32.37 0.77 0.65
CA LEU A 591 32.44 0.01 -0.61
C LEU A 591 33.77 0.16 -1.34
N GLY A 592 34.46 1.29 -1.14
CA GLY A 592 35.76 1.57 -1.71
C GLY A 592 36.89 0.66 -1.17
N GLU A 593 36.72 0.04 0.00
CA GLU A 593 37.65 -0.91 0.60
C GLU A 593 37.48 -2.34 0.08
N MET A 594 36.34 -2.61 -0.59
CA MET A 594 36.09 -3.92 -1.21
C MET A 594 36.72 -3.99 -2.58
N ASN A 595 37.49 -5.05 -2.81
CA ASN A 595 37.97 -5.31 -4.18
C ASN A 595 36.80 -5.74 -5.09
N PRO A 596 36.94 -5.65 -6.42
CA PRO A 596 35.86 -5.95 -7.35
C PRO A 596 35.29 -7.36 -7.21
N GLN A 597 36.08 -8.35 -6.85
CA GLN A 597 35.64 -9.73 -6.68
C GLN A 597 34.77 -9.86 -5.43
N GLN A 598 35.17 -9.26 -4.31
CA GLN A 598 34.39 -9.23 -3.06
C GLN A 598 33.04 -8.52 -3.28
N LEU A 599 33.05 -7.34 -3.91
CA LEU A 599 31.86 -6.58 -4.22
C LEU A 599 30.90 -7.37 -5.13
N ARG A 600 31.44 -8.09 -6.10
CA ARG A 600 30.67 -8.99 -6.96
C ARG A 600 30.00 -10.09 -6.15
N GLU A 601 30.77 -10.84 -5.37
CA GLU A 601 30.28 -12.02 -4.66
C GLU A 601 29.28 -11.71 -3.56
N THR A 602 29.36 -10.54 -2.93
CA THR A 602 28.56 -10.18 -1.77
C THR A 602 27.36 -9.29 -2.09
N THR A 603 27.51 -8.39 -3.08
CA THR A 603 26.57 -7.28 -3.27
C THR A 603 25.94 -7.24 -4.67
N MET A 604 26.67 -7.71 -5.71
CA MET A 604 26.20 -7.56 -7.09
C MET A 604 25.72 -8.86 -7.73
N ASP A 605 26.20 -10.03 -7.33
CA ASP A 605 25.72 -11.31 -7.90
C ASP A 605 24.29 -11.60 -7.42
N PRO A 606 23.30 -11.73 -8.31
CA PRO A 606 21.91 -12.01 -7.96
C PRO A 606 21.68 -13.27 -7.11
N ARG A 607 22.63 -14.20 -7.11
CA ARG A 607 22.52 -15.49 -6.40
C ARG A 607 22.93 -15.42 -4.94
N THR A 608 23.76 -14.44 -4.58
CA THR A 608 24.42 -14.40 -3.27
C THR A 608 24.15 -13.12 -2.49
N ARG A 609 23.74 -12.06 -3.16
CA ARG A 609 23.47 -10.73 -2.57
C ARG A 609 22.19 -10.70 -1.75
N THR A 610 22.14 -9.78 -0.79
CA THR A 610 20.94 -9.39 -0.06
C THR A 610 20.56 -7.95 -0.44
N MET A 611 19.26 -7.70 -0.63
CA MET A 611 18.71 -6.38 -0.93
C MET A 611 17.40 -6.16 -0.19
N ILE A 612 17.13 -4.92 0.19
CA ILE A 612 15.84 -4.49 0.72
C ILE A 612 15.05 -3.86 -0.42
N ARG A 613 13.85 -4.38 -0.69
CA ARG A 613 12.91 -3.75 -1.62
C ARG A 613 12.22 -2.59 -0.92
N VAL A 614 12.29 -1.41 -1.52
CA VAL A 614 11.58 -0.23 -1.03
C VAL A 614 10.15 -0.27 -1.58
N THR A 615 9.17 -0.21 -0.67
CA THR A 615 7.76 -0.22 -1.03
C THR A 615 7.05 0.97 -0.41
N LEU A 616 6.01 1.45 -1.08
CA LEU A 616 5.09 2.44 -0.51
C LEU A 616 3.84 1.73 -0.01
N PRO A 617 3.31 2.16 1.13
CA PRO A 617 2.04 1.64 1.62
C PRO A 617 0.91 1.88 0.62
N THR A 618 -0.03 0.97 0.56
CA THR A 618 -1.21 1.09 -0.30
C THR A 618 -2.33 1.89 0.34
N GLU A 619 -2.36 1.91 1.67
CA GLU A 619 -3.42 2.58 2.44
C GLU A 619 -3.13 4.07 2.63
N TYR A 620 -4.20 4.87 2.67
CA TYR A 620 -4.12 6.33 2.74
C TYR A 620 -3.40 6.82 3.99
N GLU A 621 -3.77 6.31 5.16
CA GLU A 621 -3.19 6.73 6.43
C GLU A 621 -1.70 6.38 6.54
N GLU A 622 -1.32 5.21 6.05
CA GLU A 622 0.09 4.81 5.98
C GLU A 622 0.88 5.73 5.04
N ARG A 623 0.29 6.08 3.88
CA ARG A 623 0.92 7.03 2.94
C ARG A 623 1.03 8.42 3.53
N ALA A 624 0.00 8.89 4.24
CA ALA A 624 0.02 10.18 4.93
C ALA A 624 1.08 10.17 6.04
N GLY A 625 1.20 9.09 6.81
CA GLY A 625 2.24 8.92 7.83
C GLY A 625 3.66 8.92 7.26
N VAL A 626 3.89 8.22 6.13
CA VAL A 626 5.19 8.25 5.44
C VAL A 626 5.51 9.65 4.93
N ARG A 627 4.53 10.35 4.37
CA ARG A 627 4.71 11.73 3.90
C ARG A 627 5.05 12.67 5.04
N ASP A 628 4.28 12.62 6.14
CA ASP A 628 4.55 13.42 7.33
C ASP A 628 5.95 13.14 7.89
N LEU A 629 6.37 11.90 7.94
CA LEU A 629 7.73 11.53 8.35
C LEU A 629 8.80 12.11 7.43
N VAL A 630 8.61 12.01 6.10
CA VAL A 630 9.54 12.61 5.13
C VAL A 630 9.57 14.13 5.28
N ASP A 631 8.44 14.80 5.47
CA ASP A 631 8.38 16.24 5.65
C ASP A 631 9.02 16.69 6.97
N ARG A 632 8.83 15.96 8.07
CA ARG A 632 9.52 16.23 9.35
C ARG A 632 11.02 16.05 9.24
N LEU A 633 11.50 14.98 8.61
CA LEU A 633 12.93 14.66 8.55
C LEU A 633 13.66 15.43 7.46
N MET A 634 13.05 15.64 6.29
CA MET A 634 13.69 16.18 5.10
C MET A 634 13.17 17.56 4.69
N GLY A 635 12.06 18.02 5.27
CA GLY A 635 11.43 19.31 4.96
C GLY A 635 12.26 20.53 5.38
N LYS A 636 11.75 21.73 5.05
CA LYS A 636 12.44 23.02 5.29
C LYS A 636 12.52 23.41 6.76
N ASN A 637 11.52 23.02 7.58
CA ASN A 637 11.47 23.41 8.98
C ASN A 637 12.41 22.56 9.84
N PRO A 638 13.48 23.13 10.43
CA PRO A 638 14.42 22.37 11.27
C PRO A 638 13.84 21.96 12.62
N GLU A 639 12.78 22.65 13.11
CA GLU A 639 12.18 22.36 14.42
C GLU A 639 11.57 20.95 14.46
N HIS A 640 10.95 20.53 13.36
CA HIS A 640 10.39 19.17 13.27
C HIS A 640 11.46 18.08 13.39
N ARG A 641 12.62 18.29 12.74
CA ARG A 641 13.77 17.37 12.87
C ARG A 641 14.32 17.35 14.29
N PHE A 642 14.43 18.53 14.89
CA PHE A 642 14.93 18.66 16.27
C PHE A 642 14.00 17.95 17.26
N ALA A 643 12.69 18.15 17.15
CA ALA A 643 11.71 17.44 17.97
C ALA A 643 11.77 15.91 17.77
N PHE A 644 11.91 15.45 16.53
CA PHE A 644 12.07 14.03 16.23
C PHE A 644 13.35 13.45 16.85
N ILE A 645 14.49 14.14 16.73
CA ILE A 645 15.76 13.72 17.32
C ILE A 645 15.63 13.67 18.85
N GLN A 646 15.03 14.67 19.49
CA GLN A 646 14.84 14.67 20.94
C GLN A 646 13.97 13.50 21.43
N ALA A 647 12.89 13.20 20.69
CA ALA A 647 11.99 12.10 21.04
C ALA A 647 12.67 10.72 20.96
N HIS A 648 13.65 10.56 20.05
CA HIS A 648 14.31 9.27 19.79
C HIS A 648 15.75 9.21 20.30
N ALA A 649 16.27 10.28 20.92
CA ALA A 649 17.67 10.33 21.40
C ALA A 649 18.00 9.23 22.42
N ALA A 650 17.02 8.81 23.23
CA ALA A 650 17.22 7.74 24.22
C ALA A 650 17.31 6.33 23.62
N THR A 651 16.99 6.14 22.34
CA THR A 651 16.98 4.84 21.66
C THR A 651 18.19 4.63 20.74
N VAL A 652 19.06 5.63 20.62
CA VAL A 652 20.27 5.56 19.78
C VAL A 652 21.46 5.20 20.65
N ASP A 653 22.12 4.09 20.32
CA ASP A 653 23.38 3.71 20.98
C ASP A 653 24.48 4.70 20.63
N ASP A 654 25.29 5.06 21.64
CA ASP A 654 26.41 6.02 21.48
C ASP A 654 27.43 5.59 20.40
N GLU A 655 27.51 4.29 20.08
CA GLU A 655 28.37 3.74 19.01
C GLU A 655 27.90 4.09 17.59
N VAL A 656 26.66 4.52 17.41
CA VAL A 656 26.07 4.91 16.10
C VAL A 656 26.32 6.38 15.81
N ILE A 657 26.68 7.17 16.83
CA ILE A 657 26.98 8.60 16.70
C ILE A 657 28.48 8.73 16.45
N ASP A 658 28.84 8.91 15.19
CA ASP A 658 30.21 9.29 14.81
C ASP A 658 30.44 10.76 15.26
N ALA A 659 31.10 10.93 16.39
CA ALA A 659 31.47 12.22 16.95
C ALA A 659 32.81 12.73 16.38
#